data_08d7c456c4a871bd7f9b79c65c44ac64
#
_entry.id   08d7c456c4a871bd7f9b79c65c44ac64
#
_cell.length_a   1.000
_cell.length_b   1.000
_cell.length_c   1.000
_cell.angle_alpha   90.00
_cell.angle_beta   90.00
_cell.angle_gamma   90.00
#
_symmetry.space_group_name_H-M   'P 1'
#
loop_
_entity.id
_entity.type
_entity.pdbx_description
1 polymer ?
#
loop_
_entity_poly.entity_id
_entity_poly.type
_entity_poly.pdbx_seq_one_letter_code
_entity_poly.pdbx_strand_id
1 'polypeptide(L)'
;MTIGTAQNLMFLNDLNENQKQAVTAPAHGRLQIIAGPGTGKTKVLTSRVAYLLLVEKIKPEHIIVTTFTKKAANELVERLETLLSGHREINVSRLLVGTFHSLCYRIIKRFGSKIGVSGYTIADERDKDHFLREVLEKELSGEAINHIRNAPSAELLPLRSNKKNEKYHGIDMSRLKRQISRLKSQGILPDSYKSVKDYNQSLHSIYEAYQIKLIEERKLDFDDCLLTCYTLVTEYPVLHFVKHVLVDEFQDTNDIQLRLMYQFARGSIIDHEFQNNVTIVGDPDQSIYAFRDAQSKNFTLMVEHYDKLNLPCTVIALNQNYRSTTEILQLSEKLMRQQEDRKTKELVSQFKDSIKPVYRCLQSAEQEAQWIAYQIEFLLALPNSTIMPNDIAILFRAAFQTRAVETELVRRKIPYFMIRGKAFWERQEVVAIIDYLRVCGDENDRISISRTLNFPKRGLGAKNLELIDEIIIGGKRSGLTAFEVLKALALDKLNTKLPLRARNSVGKYVSMIEKAKEILRKIEPSTIDNERTVWALQLFEHVFQESGLKAEYLRDEERSLNINEVKEQFCGFQFQDEEIIGNTEDEQTTDDRNFIVQFVESVGLYATDDKGGEKSNTPKVSLSTIHGAKGLEWPVVFVPGLSEGLLPAGFAMYGTGSDALDEERRCFYVACTRAKSLLYVSAYKESNSTNSWRQPIDEESRFVRRLTELKVFDKVQPALKNIKGFKLLCSLLGIEHDKSLDGRLEQLFHAYAENWKMYSTNDTFTATTLPENAKSTGFATALSLSLGMNAKKRRIEHKVAPLAPPAPPVPPPLPTVSAKPGVITIDHDDDLEDGDPIVLLPTVPNQKKNKAPPYIPVRKLKSNALGTRR
;
A
#
# COMPACT_ATOMS: atom_id res chain seq x y z
N MET A 1 -7.63 49.66 -16.28
CA MET A 1 -6.94 48.71 -15.37
C MET A 1 -5.57 49.29 -15.08
N THR A 2 -5.31 49.66 -13.84
CA THR A 2 -4.06 50.27 -13.38
C THR A 2 -2.91 49.25 -13.49
N ILE A 3 -1.67 49.69 -13.76
CA ILE A 3 -0.47 48.88 -13.95
C ILE A 3 -0.26 47.82 -12.80
N GLY A 4 -0.72 48.10 -11.59
CA GLY A 4 -0.66 47.16 -10.46
C GLY A 4 -1.59 45.94 -10.55
N THR A 5 -2.66 46.00 -11.34
CA THR A 5 -3.58 44.88 -11.52
C THR A 5 -3.09 43.85 -12.55
N ALA A 6 -2.25 44.28 -13.51
CA ALA A 6 -1.71 43.41 -14.56
C ALA A 6 -0.59 42.50 -14.02
N GLN A 7 0.27 43.00 -13.12
CA GLN A 7 1.31 42.20 -12.47
C GLN A 7 0.74 41.11 -11.51
N ASN A 8 -0.41 41.38 -10.88
CA ASN A 8 -1.05 40.45 -9.93
C ASN A 8 -1.67 39.21 -10.58
N LEU A 9 -1.77 39.17 -11.93
CA LEU A 9 -2.46 38.07 -12.63
C LEU A 9 -1.56 37.29 -13.59
N MET A 10 -0.23 37.50 -13.55
CA MET A 10 0.70 36.79 -14.44
C MET A 10 0.60 35.26 -14.35
N PHE A 11 0.28 34.72 -13.19
CA PHE A 11 0.11 33.28 -12.99
C PHE A 11 -1.07 32.68 -13.78
N LEU A 12 -2.04 33.51 -14.23
CA LEU A 12 -3.15 33.06 -15.07
C LEU A 12 -2.71 32.81 -16.53
N ASN A 13 -1.59 33.40 -16.97
CA ASN A 13 -1.13 33.27 -18.35
C ASN A 13 -0.63 31.86 -18.65
N ASP A 14 -0.17 31.13 -17.62
CA ASP A 14 0.32 29.75 -17.74
C ASP A 14 -0.79 28.70 -17.68
N LEU A 15 -2.05 29.13 -17.59
CA LEU A 15 -3.21 28.26 -17.50
C LEU A 15 -3.93 28.16 -18.85
N ASN A 16 -4.40 26.95 -19.20
CA ASN A 16 -5.31 26.79 -20.32
C ASN A 16 -6.72 27.32 -19.96
N GLU A 17 -7.60 27.44 -20.96
CA GLU A 17 -8.93 28.05 -20.79
C GLU A 17 -9.75 27.37 -19.68
N ASN A 18 -9.81 26.01 -19.62
CA ASN A 18 -10.57 25.31 -18.58
C ASN A 18 -9.95 25.51 -17.20
N GLN A 19 -8.62 25.49 -17.11
CA GLN A 19 -7.91 25.77 -15.86
C GLN A 19 -8.17 27.22 -15.41
N LYS A 20 -8.11 28.17 -16.36
CA LYS A 20 -8.38 29.60 -16.09
C LYS A 20 -9.83 29.80 -15.62
N GLN A 21 -10.80 29.18 -16.30
CA GLN A 21 -12.20 29.20 -15.89
C GLN A 21 -12.38 28.65 -14.45
N ALA A 22 -11.71 27.54 -14.11
CA ALA A 22 -11.78 26.97 -12.77
C ALA A 22 -11.15 27.87 -11.71
N VAL A 23 -10.03 28.53 -12.04
CA VAL A 23 -9.32 29.44 -11.12
C VAL A 23 -10.09 30.74 -10.90
N THR A 24 -10.70 31.31 -11.95
CA THR A 24 -11.41 32.60 -11.90
C THR A 24 -12.91 32.45 -11.63
N ALA A 25 -13.42 31.26 -11.39
CA ALA A 25 -14.80 31.04 -11.00
C ALA A 25 -15.16 31.91 -9.78
N PRO A 26 -16.43 32.35 -9.60
CA PRO A 26 -16.84 33.18 -8.49
C PRO A 26 -16.40 32.62 -7.14
N ALA A 27 -15.97 33.48 -6.22
CA ALA A 27 -15.59 33.07 -4.87
C ALA A 27 -16.80 32.58 -4.08
N HIS A 28 -17.97 33.12 -4.39
CA HIS A 28 -19.25 32.75 -3.79
C HIS A 28 -19.88 31.62 -4.56
N GLY A 29 -19.95 30.43 -3.94
CA GLY A 29 -20.56 29.27 -4.56
C GLY A 29 -19.88 27.93 -4.31
N ARG A 30 -20.34 26.93 -5.00
CA ARG A 30 -19.95 25.50 -4.87
C ARG A 30 -19.38 25.08 -6.20
N LEU A 31 -18.05 24.92 -6.23
CA LEU A 31 -17.31 24.57 -7.43
C LEU A 31 -16.77 23.13 -7.32
N GLN A 32 -17.12 22.30 -8.28
CA GLN A 32 -16.50 20.98 -8.47
C GLN A 32 -15.56 21.02 -9.67
N ILE A 33 -14.29 20.77 -9.44
CA ILE A 33 -13.27 20.65 -10.49
C ILE A 33 -12.98 19.17 -10.69
N ILE A 34 -13.52 18.61 -11.76
CA ILE A 34 -13.27 17.21 -12.15
C ILE A 34 -12.01 17.17 -12.99
N ALA A 35 -10.95 16.62 -12.44
CA ALA A 35 -9.62 16.75 -13.01
C ALA A 35 -8.94 15.38 -13.09
N GLY A 36 -8.79 14.85 -14.30
CA GLY A 36 -8.10 13.60 -14.55
C GLY A 36 -6.61 13.60 -14.14
N PRO A 37 -5.89 12.48 -14.25
CA PRO A 37 -4.47 12.42 -14.01
C PRO A 37 -3.72 13.35 -14.97
N GLY A 38 -2.69 14.02 -14.50
CA GLY A 38 -1.86 14.88 -15.35
C GLY A 38 -2.53 16.14 -15.91
N THR A 39 -3.71 16.54 -15.43
CA THR A 39 -4.42 17.76 -15.90
C THR A 39 -4.06 19.02 -15.12
N GLY A 40 -3.12 18.93 -14.17
CA GLY A 40 -2.66 20.08 -13.40
C GLY A 40 -3.53 20.40 -12.18
N LYS A 41 -4.15 19.40 -11.53
CA LYS A 41 -4.95 19.55 -10.29
C LYS A 41 -4.31 20.52 -9.28
N THR A 42 -3.09 20.20 -8.87
CA THR A 42 -2.36 20.99 -7.86
C THR A 42 -2.10 22.43 -8.34
N LYS A 43 -1.75 22.61 -9.63
CA LYS A 43 -1.54 23.93 -10.23
C LYS A 43 -2.83 24.76 -10.15
N VAL A 44 -3.97 24.17 -10.53
CA VAL A 44 -5.27 24.84 -10.48
C VAL A 44 -5.68 25.18 -9.05
N LEU A 45 -5.51 24.24 -8.11
CA LEU A 45 -5.81 24.47 -6.70
C LEU A 45 -4.96 25.60 -6.10
N THR A 46 -3.64 25.58 -6.32
CA THR A 46 -2.72 26.64 -5.86
C THR A 46 -3.08 27.98 -6.47
N SER A 47 -3.33 28.02 -7.79
CA SER A 47 -3.74 29.27 -8.49
C SER A 47 -5.10 29.77 -8.02
N ARG A 48 -6.05 28.87 -7.68
CA ARG A 48 -7.35 29.24 -7.11
C ARG A 48 -7.21 29.91 -5.75
N VAL A 49 -6.36 29.33 -4.86
CA VAL A 49 -6.07 29.97 -3.56
C VAL A 49 -5.45 31.35 -3.77
N ALA A 50 -4.47 31.48 -4.66
CA ALA A 50 -3.86 32.75 -4.98
C ALA A 50 -4.88 33.78 -5.51
N TYR A 51 -5.81 33.34 -6.37
CA TYR A 51 -6.90 34.20 -6.89
C TYR A 51 -7.81 34.69 -5.76
N LEU A 52 -8.22 33.81 -4.82
CA LEU A 52 -9.03 34.17 -3.66
C LEU A 52 -8.32 35.21 -2.77
N LEU A 53 -7.00 35.09 -2.62
CA LEU A 53 -6.21 36.03 -1.82
C LEU A 53 -5.97 37.37 -2.53
N LEU A 54 -5.59 37.35 -3.82
CA LEU A 54 -5.16 38.52 -4.58
C LEU A 54 -6.29 39.33 -5.18
N VAL A 55 -7.31 38.64 -5.71
CA VAL A 55 -8.41 39.27 -6.46
C VAL A 55 -9.64 39.46 -5.56
N GLU A 56 -10.08 38.36 -4.92
CA GLU A 56 -11.26 38.37 -4.05
C GLU A 56 -10.96 38.99 -2.67
N LYS A 57 -9.66 39.25 -2.38
CA LYS A 57 -9.21 39.90 -1.14
C LYS A 57 -9.65 39.16 0.13
N ILE A 58 -9.86 37.82 0.05
CA ILE A 58 -10.15 37.02 1.23
C ILE A 58 -8.85 36.84 2.02
N LYS A 59 -8.88 37.11 3.32
CA LYS A 59 -7.70 36.99 4.18
C LYS A 59 -7.29 35.54 4.33
N PRO A 60 -5.98 35.24 4.44
CA PRO A 60 -5.49 33.87 4.58
C PRO A 60 -6.15 33.06 5.71
N GLU A 61 -6.35 33.64 6.88
CA GLU A 61 -6.98 33.02 8.04
C GLU A 61 -8.45 32.64 7.83
N HIS A 62 -9.09 33.14 6.77
CA HIS A 62 -10.48 32.83 6.42
C HIS A 62 -10.62 31.71 5.36
N ILE A 63 -9.51 31.12 4.94
CA ILE A 63 -9.49 30.05 3.95
C ILE A 63 -8.99 28.76 4.60
N ILE A 64 -9.78 27.68 4.45
CA ILE A 64 -9.37 26.31 4.80
C ILE A 64 -9.00 25.58 3.52
N VAL A 65 -7.84 24.90 3.52
CA VAL A 65 -7.43 23.99 2.46
C VAL A 65 -7.10 22.63 3.05
N THR A 66 -7.86 21.60 2.65
CA THR A 66 -7.61 20.22 3.07
C THR A 66 -6.93 19.44 1.97
N THR A 67 -5.95 18.64 2.32
CA THR A 67 -5.24 17.73 1.42
C THR A 67 -5.22 16.31 1.99
N PHE A 68 -4.96 15.32 1.15
CA PHE A 68 -4.93 13.92 1.59
C PHE A 68 -3.67 13.56 2.41
N THR A 69 -2.52 14.20 2.10
CA THR A 69 -1.25 13.92 2.79
C THR A 69 -0.59 15.19 3.31
N LYS A 70 0.18 15.06 4.40
CA LYS A 70 0.99 16.16 4.94
C LYS A 70 1.99 16.71 3.92
N LYS A 71 2.57 15.81 3.08
CA LYS A 71 3.48 16.22 2.00
C LYS A 71 2.80 17.13 0.99
N ALA A 72 1.56 16.77 0.55
CA ALA A 72 0.81 17.60 -0.38
C ALA A 72 0.45 18.98 0.22
N ALA A 73 0.14 19.03 1.52
CA ALA A 73 -0.11 20.28 2.23
C ALA A 73 1.13 21.18 2.24
N ASN A 74 2.30 20.63 2.56
CA ASN A 74 3.56 21.39 2.56
C ASN A 74 3.92 21.88 1.14
N GLU A 75 3.82 21.00 0.14
CA GLU A 75 4.07 21.37 -1.27
C GLU A 75 3.14 22.47 -1.75
N LEU A 76 1.88 22.47 -1.34
CA LEU A 76 0.94 23.54 -1.67
C LEU A 76 1.37 24.87 -1.05
N VAL A 77 1.81 24.89 0.21
CA VAL A 77 2.31 26.08 0.89
C VAL A 77 3.56 26.61 0.18
N GLU A 78 4.55 25.78 -0.08
CA GLU A 78 5.79 26.17 -0.79
C GLU A 78 5.51 26.79 -2.17
N ARG A 79 4.57 26.18 -2.92
CA ARG A 79 4.15 26.72 -4.24
C ARG A 79 3.42 28.06 -4.12
N LEU A 80 2.59 28.23 -3.08
CA LEU A 80 1.91 29.50 -2.80
C LEU A 80 2.90 30.58 -2.39
N GLU A 81 3.87 30.28 -1.53
CA GLU A 81 4.92 31.22 -1.14
C GLU A 81 5.73 31.67 -2.35
N THR A 82 6.08 30.75 -3.25
CA THR A 82 6.77 31.07 -4.49
C THR A 82 5.92 31.98 -5.38
N LEU A 83 4.65 31.65 -5.55
CA LEU A 83 3.72 32.37 -6.44
C LEU A 83 3.38 33.75 -5.90
N LEU A 84 3.35 33.93 -4.58
CA LEU A 84 3.02 35.16 -3.87
C LEU A 84 4.25 35.92 -3.37
N SER A 85 5.45 35.54 -3.78
CA SER A 85 6.72 36.14 -3.32
C SER A 85 6.82 37.65 -3.51
N GLY A 86 6.08 38.21 -4.48
CA GLY A 86 5.96 39.65 -4.73
C GLY A 86 4.95 40.38 -3.81
N HIS A 87 4.18 39.68 -3.00
CA HIS A 87 3.06 40.23 -2.21
C HIS A 87 3.30 40.04 -0.71
N ARG A 88 4.20 40.87 -0.14
CA ARG A 88 4.63 40.80 1.26
C ARG A 88 3.51 41.04 2.26
N GLU A 89 2.40 41.64 1.84
CA GLU A 89 1.21 41.89 2.65
C GLU A 89 0.40 40.61 2.92
N ILE A 90 0.62 39.53 2.15
CA ILE A 90 -0.09 38.25 2.30
C ILE A 90 0.79 37.27 3.07
N ASN A 91 0.42 36.97 4.30
CA ASN A 91 1.10 35.98 5.12
C ASN A 91 0.48 34.59 4.89
N VAL A 92 1.12 33.79 4.01
CA VAL A 92 0.68 32.43 3.64
C VAL A 92 0.61 31.49 4.87
N SER A 93 1.45 31.71 5.91
CA SER A 93 1.47 30.86 7.10
C SER A 93 0.19 30.95 7.94
N ARG A 94 -0.64 31.96 7.71
CA ARG A 94 -1.96 32.10 8.35
C ARG A 94 -3.06 31.29 7.68
N LEU A 95 -2.82 30.71 6.50
CA LEU A 95 -3.76 29.80 5.86
C LEU A 95 -4.00 28.56 6.75
N LEU A 96 -5.24 28.12 6.81
CA LEU A 96 -5.60 26.89 7.52
C LEU A 96 -5.40 25.68 6.59
N VAL A 97 -4.13 25.34 6.32
CA VAL A 97 -3.75 24.22 5.42
C VAL A 97 -3.39 22.99 6.24
N GLY A 98 -3.80 21.81 5.77
CA GLY A 98 -3.44 20.53 6.36
C GLY A 98 -4.29 19.36 5.89
N THR A 99 -4.06 18.18 6.45
CA THR A 99 -4.99 17.05 6.31
C THR A 99 -6.22 17.29 7.19
N PHE A 100 -7.36 16.64 6.90
CA PHE A 100 -8.54 16.71 7.77
C PHE A 100 -8.18 16.46 9.23
N HIS A 101 -7.44 15.40 9.55
CA HIS A 101 -7.03 15.07 10.90
C HIS A 101 -6.21 16.19 11.57
N SER A 102 -5.23 16.76 10.84
CA SER A 102 -4.39 17.83 11.41
C SER A 102 -5.17 19.11 11.67
N LEU A 103 -6.11 19.46 10.79
CA LEU A 103 -6.99 20.62 10.99
C LEU A 103 -7.95 20.39 12.14
N CYS A 104 -8.63 19.24 12.19
CA CYS A 104 -9.53 18.88 13.27
C CYS A 104 -8.82 18.91 14.63
N TYR A 105 -7.62 18.35 14.71
CA TYR A 105 -6.86 18.37 15.96
C TYR A 105 -6.47 19.79 16.38
N ARG A 106 -6.07 20.68 15.45
CA ARG A 106 -5.81 22.10 15.76
C ARG A 106 -7.07 22.82 16.26
N ILE A 107 -8.23 22.54 15.65
CA ILE A 107 -9.53 23.11 16.08
C ILE A 107 -9.89 22.61 17.48
N ILE A 108 -9.76 21.31 17.76
CA ILE A 108 -9.99 20.72 19.07
C ILE A 108 -9.04 21.32 20.11
N LYS A 109 -7.76 21.45 19.80
CA LYS A 109 -6.78 22.08 20.71
C LYS A 109 -7.18 23.49 21.10
N ARG A 110 -7.73 24.27 20.18
CA ARG A 110 -8.11 25.68 20.42
C ARG A 110 -9.47 25.81 21.08
N PHE A 111 -10.45 25.01 20.77
CA PHE A 111 -11.84 25.18 21.16
C PHE A 111 -12.42 24.01 21.94
N GLY A 112 -11.67 22.95 22.17
CA GLY A 112 -12.14 21.70 22.80
C GLY A 112 -12.63 21.87 24.25
N SER A 113 -12.22 22.95 24.92
CA SER A 113 -12.77 23.32 26.25
C SER A 113 -14.29 23.48 26.23
N LYS A 114 -14.89 23.90 25.11
CA LYS A 114 -16.34 24.05 24.95
C LYS A 114 -17.12 22.72 25.06
N ILE A 115 -16.48 21.60 24.75
CA ILE A 115 -17.05 20.25 24.84
C ILE A 115 -16.32 19.35 25.83
N GLY A 116 -15.48 19.92 26.70
CA GLY A 116 -14.82 19.19 27.80
C GLY A 116 -13.62 18.33 27.41
N VAL A 117 -13.07 18.50 26.21
CA VAL A 117 -11.91 17.73 25.72
C VAL A 117 -10.59 18.51 25.72
N SER A 118 -10.49 19.51 26.62
CA SER A 118 -9.26 20.27 26.79
C SER A 118 -8.13 19.35 27.29
N GLY A 119 -6.95 19.46 26.67
CA GLY A 119 -5.76 18.70 27.08
C GLY A 119 -5.74 17.24 26.62
N TYR A 120 -6.70 16.80 25.80
CA TYR A 120 -6.64 15.47 25.22
C TYR A 120 -5.51 15.35 24.18
N THR A 121 -4.86 14.18 24.15
CA THR A 121 -3.77 13.86 23.22
C THR A 121 -4.19 12.77 22.25
N ILE A 122 -3.43 12.61 21.16
CA ILE A 122 -3.71 11.56 20.17
C ILE A 122 -3.14 10.22 20.65
N ALA A 123 -3.98 9.19 20.63
CA ALA A 123 -3.57 7.79 20.80
C ALA A 123 -2.99 7.27 19.48
N ASP A 124 -1.78 6.76 19.54
CA ASP A 124 -1.17 6.07 18.39
C ASP A 124 -1.69 4.62 18.23
N GLU A 125 -1.23 3.90 17.20
CA GLU A 125 -1.66 2.51 16.97
C GLU A 125 -1.24 1.54 18.10
N ARG A 126 -0.19 1.85 18.86
CA ARG A 126 0.26 1.03 20.00
C ARG A 126 -0.61 1.29 21.22
N ASP A 127 -0.98 2.55 21.45
CA ASP A 127 -1.94 2.92 22.47
C ASP A 127 -3.29 2.25 22.20
N LYS A 128 -3.76 2.29 20.95
CA LYS A 128 -5.00 1.64 20.50
C LYS A 128 -4.97 0.12 20.75
N ASP A 129 -3.88 -0.54 20.39
CA ASP A 129 -3.67 -1.95 20.66
C ASP A 129 -3.67 -2.25 22.17
N HIS A 130 -3.01 -1.42 22.96
CA HIS A 130 -2.92 -1.57 24.41
C HIS A 130 -4.32 -1.45 25.06
N PHE A 131 -5.04 -0.41 24.77
CA PHE A 131 -6.37 -0.17 25.32
C PHE A 131 -7.38 -1.26 24.93
N LEU A 132 -7.39 -1.69 23.68
CA LEU A 132 -8.27 -2.78 23.24
C LEU A 132 -7.94 -4.11 23.96
N ARG A 133 -6.65 -4.41 24.18
CA ARG A 133 -6.26 -5.59 24.97
C ARG A 133 -6.71 -5.47 26.43
N GLU A 134 -6.54 -4.32 27.04
CA GLU A 134 -6.98 -4.07 28.42
C GLU A 134 -8.49 -4.22 28.56
N VAL A 135 -9.28 -3.66 27.64
CA VAL A 135 -10.73 -3.83 27.56
C VAL A 135 -11.11 -5.30 27.48
N LEU A 136 -10.49 -6.07 26.58
CA LEU A 136 -10.79 -7.49 26.40
C LEU A 136 -10.37 -8.36 27.59
N GLU A 137 -9.36 -7.98 28.35
CA GLU A 137 -8.82 -8.76 29.47
C GLU A 137 -9.46 -8.40 30.83
N LYS A 138 -9.85 -7.15 31.03
CA LYS A 138 -10.18 -6.63 32.37
C LYS A 138 -11.53 -5.93 32.49
N GLU A 139 -12.00 -5.27 31.44
CA GLU A 139 -13.10 -4.31 31.57
C GLU A 139 -14.44 -4.82 31.05
N LEU A 140 -14.45 -5.90 30.25
CA LEU A 140 -15.69 -6.52 29.80
C LEU A 140 -16.40 -7.24 30.96
N SER A 141 -17.69 -7.03 31.08
CA SER A 141 -18.52 -7.76 32.04
C SER A 141 -18.50 -9.28 31.75
N GLY A 142 -18.70 -10.08 32.79
CA GLY A 142 -18.81 -11.54 32.65
C GLY A 142 -19.92 -11.96 31.68
N GLU A 143 -21.00 -11.20 31.59
CA GLU A 143 -22.08 -11.42 30.61
C GLU A 143 -21.62 -11.13 29.20
N ALA A 144 -20.90 -10.04 28.94
CA ALA A 144 -20.33 -9.70 27.63
C ALA A 144 -19.31 -10.75 27.16
N ILE A 145 -18.46 -11.22 28.06
CA ILE A 145 -17.50 -12.30 27.79
C ILE A 145 -18.23 -13.60 27.44
N ASN A 146 -19.26 -13.99 28.19
CA ASN A 146 -20.06 -15.16 27.93
C ASN A 146 -20.79 -15.05 26.58
N HIS A 147 -21.34 -13.91 26.25
CA HIS A 147 -21.94 -13.66 24.96
C HIS A 147 -20.92 -13.83 23.83
N ILE A 148 -19.73 -13.25 23.92
CA ILE A 148 -18.65 -13.40 22.93
C ILE A 148 -18.23 -14.85 22.75
N ARG A 149 -18.15 -15.65 23.85
CA ARG A 149 -17.78 -17.07 23.81
C ARG A 149 -18.84 -17.94 23.16
N ASN A 150 -20.11 -17.69 23.48
CA ASN A 150 -21.24 -18.55 23.14
C ASN A 150 -22.01 -18.12 21.90
N ALA A 151 -21.72 -16.91 21.36
CA ALA A 151 -22.40 -16.42 20.17
C ALA A 151 -22.15 -17.32 18.96
N PRO A 152 -23.16 -17.51 18.11
CA PRO A 152 -23.04 -18.27 16.88
C PRO A 152 -21.90 -17.76 16.01
N SER A 153 -21.21 -18.67 15.30
CA SER A 153 -20.09 -18.28 14.45
C SER A 153 -20.44 -17.20 13.41
N ALA A 154 -21.69 -17.18 12.95
CA ALA A 154 -22.19 -16.17 12.00
C ALA A 154 -22.26 -14.77 12.61
N GLU A 155 -22.64 -14.64 13.88
CA GLU A 155 -22.77 -13.36 14.58
C GLU A 155 -21.42 -12.73 14.90
N LEU A 156 -20.40 -13.55 15.21
CA LEU A 156 -19.05 -13.11 15.53
C LEU A 156 -18.07 -13.20 14.35
N LEU A 157 -18.54 -13.59 13.17
CA LEU A 157 -17.70 -13.83 12.00
C LEU A 157 -16.73 -12.66 11.65
N PRO A 158 -17.13 -11.40 11.73
CA PRO A 158 -16.22 -10.28 11.47
C PRO A 158 -15.11 -10.13 12.52
N LEU A 159 -15.30 -10.64 13.73
CA LEU A 159 -14.39 -10.44 14.85
C LEU A 159 -13.52 -11.66 15.15
N ARG A 160 -13.96 -12.85 14.77
CA ARG A 160 -13.26 -14.11 15.09
C ARG A 160 -12.10 -14.38 14.14
N SER A 161 -11.00 -14.84 14.72
CA SER A 161 -9.92 -15.49 14.01
C SER A 161 -10.27 -16.95 13.71
N ASN A 162 -9.91 -17.45 12.53
CA ASN A 162 -9.97 -18.87 12.21
C ASN A 162 -8.97 -19.70 13.04
N LYS A 163 -8.04 -19.04 13.74
CA LYS A 163 -7.07 -19.66 14.67
C LYS A 163 -7.61 -19.48 16.08
N LYS A 164 -7.64 -20.55 16.88
CA LYS A 164 -8.01 -20.53 18.29
C LYS A 164 -7.01 -19.65 19.06
N ASN A 165 -7.30 -18.36 19.17
CA ASN A 165 -6.57 -17.45 20.01
C ASN A 165 -7.30 -17.35 21.35
N GLU A 166 -6.98 -18.27 22.27
CA GLU A 166 -7.64 -18.37 23.57
C GLU A 166 -7.43 -17.10 24.43
N LYS A 167 -6.34 -16.37 24.20
CA LYS A 167 -5.98 -15.21 25.02
C LYS A 167 -6.98 -14.05 24.92
N TYR A 168 -7.61 -13.88 23.75
CA TYR A 168 -8.58 -12.80 23.52
C TYR A 168 -9.94 -13.36 23.09
N HIS A 169 -10.39 -14.41 23.71
CA HIS A 169 -11.70 -15.03 23.43
C HIS A 169 -11.92 -15.38 21.94
N GLY A 170 -10.84 -15.62 21.19
CA GLY A 170 -10.91 -15.90 19.77
C GLY A 170 -11.07 -14.67 18.86
N ILE A 171 -10.98 -13.46 19.39
CA ILE A 171 -11.13 -12.21 18.64
C ILE A 171 -9.85 -11.88 17.85
N ASP A 172 -10.02 -11.55 16.58
CA ASP A 172 -8.96 -11.01 15.73
C ASP A 172 -8.85 -9.49 15.93
N MET A 173 -7.78 -9.05 16.58
CA MET A 173 -7.53 -7.63 16.89
C MET A 173 -7.52 -6.74 15.64
N SER A 174 -7.00 -7.25 14.51
CA SER A 174 -6.93 -6.46 13.28
C SER A 174 -8.31 -6.26 12.66
N ARG A 175 -9.17 -7.27 12.75
CA ARG A 175 -10.57 -7.16 12.31
C ARG A 175 -11.37 -6.26 13.23
N LEU A 176 -11.20 -6.42 14.55
CA LEU A 176 -11.84 -5.57 15.55
C LEU A 176 -11.51 -4.09 15.34
N LYS A 177 -10.25 -3.75 15.22
CA LYS A 177 -9.82 -2.37 14.95
C LYS A 177 -10.46 -1.80 13.68
N ARG A 178 -10.47 -2.58 12.61
CA ARG A 178 -11.09 -2.16 11.35
C ARG A 178 -12.60 -1.93 11.48
N GLN A 179 -13.31 -2.75 12.23
CA GLN A 179 -14.75 -2.57 12.43
C GLN A 179 -15.06 -1.32 13.25
N ILE A 180 -14.31 -1.07 14.33
CA ILE A 180 -14.46 0.17 15.13
C ILE A 180 -14.14 1.41 14.28
N SER A 181 -13.03 1.38 13.53
CA SER A 181 -12.64 2.48 12.64
C SER A 181 -13.71 2.76 11.57
N ARG A 182 -14.29 1.69 11.00
CA ARG A 182 -15.38 1.81 10.03
C ARG A 182 -16.64 2.46 10.63
N LEU A 183 -17.03 2.09 11.84
CA LEU A 183 -18.16 2.74 12.50
C LEU A 183 -17.89 4.24 12.74
N LYS A 184 -16.68 4.57 13.21
CA LYS A 184 -16.26 5.96 13.43
C LYS A 184 -16.19 6.76 12.12
N SER A 185 -15.69 6.19 11.04
CA SER A 185 -15.62 6.85 9.73
C SER A 185 -17.00 7.17 9.13
N GLN A 186 -18.02 6.40 9.53
CA GLN A 186 -19.44 6.65 9.20
C GLN A 186 -20.14 7.61 10.18
N GLY A 187 -19.44 8.10 11.19
CA GLY A 187 -20.02 8.97 12.21
C GLY A 187 -20.91 8.25 13.23
N ILE A 188 -20.75 6.93 13.38
CA ILE A 188 -21.55 6.09 14.28
C ILE A 188 -20.81 5.96 15.64
N LEU A 189 -21.40 6.56 16.67
CA LEU A 189 -20.95 6.42 18.06
C LEU A 189 -21.57 5.18 18.72
N PRO A 190 -21.05 4.68 19.87
CA PRO A 190 -21.60 3.52 20.56
C PRO A 190 -23.12 3.60 20.79
N ASP A 191 -23.62 4.73 21.26
CA ASP A 191 -25.04 4.95 21.54
C ASP A 191 -25.93 4.83 20.29
N SER A 192 -25.44 5.33 19.15
CA SER A 192 -26.14 5.28 17.88
C SER A 192 -26.01 3.94 17.14
N TYR A 193 -25.01 3.13 17.50
CA TYR A 193 -24.77 1.86 16.86
C TYR A 193 -25.93 0.85 17.03
N LYS A 194 -26.67 0.91 18.13
CA LYS A 194 -27.85 0.07 18.40
C LYS A 194 -28.96 0.18 17.34
N SER A 195 -29.00 1.29 16.62
CA SER A 195 -30.00 1.56 15.58
C SER A 195 -29.56 1.15 14.18
N VAL A 196 -28.36 0.62 14.03
CA VAL A 196 -27.81 0.22 12.71
C VAL A 196 -28.31 -1.18 12.34
N LYS A 197 -28.64 -1.38 11.06
CA LYS A 197 -29.20 -2.64 10.55
C LYS A 197 -28.31 -3.87 10.83
N ASP A 198 -26.99 -3.68 10.80
CA ASP A 198 -25.99 -4.74 11.02
C ASP A 198 -25.44 -4.69 12.46
N TYR A 199 -26.33 -4.44 13.44
CA TYR A 199 -25.94 -4.38 14.85
C TYR A 199 -25.35 -5.70 15.34
N ASN A 200 -24.21 -5.61 16.03
CA ASN A 200 -23.56 -6.73 16.69
C ASN A 200 -23.31 -6.38 18.16
N GLN A 201 -23.96 -7.10 19.07
CA GLN A 201 -23.91 -6.82 20.50
C GLN A 201 -22.49 -6.93 21.08
N SER A 202 -21.70 -7.92 20.64
CA SER A 202 -20.32 -8.10 21.10
C SER A 202 -19.43 -6.94 20.67
N LEU A 203 -19.54 -6.50 19.41
CA LEU A 203 -18.83 -5.35 18.91
C LEU A 203 -19.26 -4.07 19.63
N HIS A 204 -20.53 -3.91 19.90
CA HIS A 204 -21.06 -2.78 20.67
C HIS A 204 -20.42 -2.70 22.05
N SER A 205 -20.45 -3.79 22.84
CA SER A 205 -19.87 -3.80 24.20
C SER A 205 -18.38 -3.49 24.22
N ILE A 206 -17.62 -4.02 23.23
CA ILE A 206 -16.19 -3.74 23.11
C ILE A 206 -15.96 -2.27 22.70
N TYR A 207 -16.73 -1.76 21.73
CA TYR A 207 -16.60 -0.40 21.24
C TYR A 207 -16.92 0.62 22.35
N GLU A 208 -18.00 0.40 23.10
CA GLU A 208 -18.39 1.25 24.24
C GLU A 208 -17.30 1.26 25.31
N ALA A 209 -16.81 0.09 25.77
CA ALA A 209 -15.74 0.00 26.73
C ALA A 209 -14.43 0.65 26.24
N TYR A 210 -14.09 0.46 24.98
CA TYR A 210 -12.93 1.11 24.37
C TYR A 210 -13.06 2.64 24.34
N GLN A 211 -14.25 3.16 24.05
CA GLN A 211 -14.50 4.60 24.03
C GLN A 211 -14.42 5.20 25.45
N ILE A 212 -14.97 4.51 26.47
CA ILE A 212 -14.82 4.90 27.86
C ILE A 212 -13.35 4.96 28.25
N LYS A 213 -12.56 3.95 27.87
CA LYS A 213 -11.12 3.90 28.16
C LYS A 213 -10.35 5.08 27.57
N LEU A 214 -10.63 5.44 26.33
CA LEU A 214 -10.02 6.62 25.70
C LEU A 214 -10.34 7.90 26.45
N ILE A 215 -11.58 8.05 26.91
CA ILE A 215 -12.01 9.22 27.71
C ILE A 215 -11.29 9.26 29.05
N GLU A 216 -11.20 8.14 29.78
CA GLU A 216 -10.50 8.03 31.07
C GLU A 216 -9.03 8.43 30.95
N GLU A 217 -8.36 7.99 29.88
CA GLU A 217 -6.95 8.28 29.60
C GLU A 217 -6.74 9.65 28.93
N ARG A 218 -7.81 10.43 28.71
CA ARG A 218 -7.79 11.73 28.00
C ARG A 218 -7.11 11.62 26.63
N LYS A 219 -7.44 10.59 25.87
CA LYS A 219 -6.92 10.35 24.52
C LYS A 219 -8.03 10.32 23.49
N LEU A 220 -7.67 10.68 22.27
CA LEU A 220 -8.48 10.56 21.07
C LEU A 220 -7.72 9.67 20.09
N ASP A 221 -8.33 8.65 19.53
CA ASP A 221 -7.72 8.00 18.38
C ASP A 221 -7.92 8.87 17.11
N PHE A 222 -7.30 8.46 15.98
CA PHE A 222 -7.38 9.26 14.75
C PHE A 222 -8.82 9.47 14.26
N ASP A 223 -9.66 8.45 14.38
CA ASP A 223 -11.06 8.54 13.96
C ASP A 223 -11.87 9.45 14.93
N ASP A 224 -11.60 9.37 16.24
CA ASP A 224 -12.21 10.26 17.23
C ASP A 224 -11.84 11.73 17.01
N CYS A 225 -10.66 12.00 16.49
CA CYS A 225 -10.27 13.36 16.16
C CYS A 225 -11.26 14.01 15.17
N LEU A 226 -11.71 13.25 14.15
CA LEU A 226 -12.71 13.73 13.19
C LEU A 226 -14.09 13.85 13.83
N LEU A 227 -14.53 12.84 14.58
CA LEU A 227 -15.84 12.82 15.24
C LEU A 227 -15.99 13.95 16.28
N THR A 228 -15.00 14.11 17.15
CA THR A 228 -14.98 15.14 18.19
C THR A 228 -14.97 16.54 17.56
N CYS A 229 -14.20 16.74 16.49
CA CYS A 229 -14.21 17.99 15.74
C CYS A 229 -15.60 18.24 15.13
N TYR A 230 -16.22 17.22 14.53
CA TYR A 230 -17.55 17.34 13.96
C TYR A 230 -18.60 17.75 15.00
N THR A 231 -18.59 17.11 16.18
CA THR A 231 -19.46 17.50 17.31
C THR A 231 -19.22 18.95 17.71
N LEU A 232 -17.95 19.34 17.89
CA LEU A 232 -17.58 20.71 18.29
C LEU A 232 -18.10 21.76 17.32
N VAL A 233 -17.82 21.59 16.01
CA VAL A 233 -18.22 22.60 15.01
C VAL A 233 -19.71 22.59 14.69
N THR A 234 -20.40 21.48 15.01
CA THR A 234 -21.86 21.41 14.87
C THR A 234 -22.58 22.15 16.01
N GLU A 235 -22.11 21.96 17.24
CA GLU A 235 -22.73 22.58 18.44
C GLU A 235 -22.32 24.04 18.62
N TYR A 236 -21.10 24.39 18.26
CA TYR A 236 -20.55 25.73 18.45
C TYR A 236 -20.06 26.34 17.13
N PRO A 237 -20.45 27.58 16.79
CA PRO A 237 -20.06 28.23 15.52
C PRO A 237 -18.63 28.79 15.62
N VAL A 238 -17.66 27.95 16.01
CA VAL A 238 -16.24 28.35 16.22
C VAL A 238 -15.51 28.71 14.93
N LEU A 239 -16.05 28.34 13.76
CA LEU A 239 -15.47 28.62 12.43
C LEU A 239 -16.28 29.67 11.65
N HIS A 240 -17.05 30.52 12.32
CA HIS A 240 -17.88 31.58 11.67
C HIS A 240 -17.07 32.55 10.81
N PHE A 241 -15.76 32.64 11.03
CA PHE A 241 -14.84 33.50 10.27
C PHE A 241 -14.40 32.88 8.94
N VAL A 242 -14.66 31.59 8.70
CA VAL A 242 -14.25 30.89 7.46
C VAL A 242 -15.14 31.37 6.33
N LYS A 243 -14.52 31.79 5.24
CA LYS A 243 -15.18 32.33 4.05
C LYS A 243 -15.12 31.39 2.85
N HIS A 244 -14.12 30.52 2.78
CA HIS A 244 -13.97 29.55 1.68
C HIS A 244 -13.28 28.29 2.14
N VAL A 245 -13.75 27.13 1.68
CA VAL A 245 -13.16 25.81 1.94
C VAL A 245 -12.72 25.18 0.61
N LEU A 246 -11.48 24.72 0.56
CA LEU A 246 -10.97 23.97 -0.60
C LEU A 246 -10.58 22.56 -0.17
N VAL A 247 -10.94 21.55 -0.97
CA VAL A 247 -10.64 20.16 -0.71
C VAL A 247 -9.93 19.55 -1.91
N ASP A 248 -8.69 19.09 -1.71
CA ASP A 248 -7.91 18.36 -2.70
C ASP A 248 -8.15 16.85 -2.58
N GLU A 249 -7.98 16.11 -3.69
CA GLU A 249 -8.18 14.66 -3.78
C GLU A 249 -9.53 14.22 -3.18
N PHE A 250 -10.59 14.95 -3.53
CA PHE A 250 -11.91 14.79 -2.94
C PHE A 250 -12.48 13.37 -3.06
N GLN A 251 -12.10 12.60 -4.08
CA GLN A 251 -12.49 11.20 -4.25
C GLN A 251 -12.02 10.26 -3.12
N ASP A 252 -11.07 10.70 -2.30
CA ASP A 252 -10.52 9.91 -1.20
C ASP A 252 -11.12 10.28 0.16
N THR A 253 -12.15 11.14 0.18
CA THR A 253 -12.87 11.52 1.39
C THR A 253 -13.87 10.44 1.81
N ASN A 254 -13.98 10.21 3.12
CA ASN A 254 -15.02 9.39 3.72
C ASN A 254 -16.24 10.23 4.19
N ASP A 255 -17.26 9.57 4.73
CA ASP A 255 -18.52 10.22 5.10
C ASP A 255 -18.35 11.31 6.17
N ILE A 256 -17.59 11.05 7.24
CA ILE A 256 -17.35 12.06 8.28
C ILE A 256 -16.54 13.26 7.76
N GLN A 257 -15.62 13.07 6.84
CA GLN A 257 -14.86 14.16 6.22
C GLN A 257 -15.76 15.00 5.30
N LEU A 258 -16.67 14.37 4.56
CA LEU A 258 -17.67 15.07 3.78
C LEU A 258 -18.56 15.95 4.67
N ARG A 259 -19.06 15.41 5.78
CA ARG A 259 -19.86 16.15 6.76
C ARG A 259 -19.07 17.31 7.40
N LEU A 260 -17.78 17.07 7.72
CA LEU A 260 -16.89 18.11 8.22
C LEU A 260 -16.70 19.24 7.23
N MET A 261 -16.54 18.93 5.93
CA MET A 261 -16.47 19.94 4.87
C MET A 261 -17.70 20.86 4.88
N TYR A 262 -18.90 20.29 5.01
CA TYR A 262 -20.13 21.09 5.11
C TYR A 262 -20.15 22.00 6.33
N GLN A 263 -19.69 21.48 7.49
CA GLN A 263 -19.62 22.28 8.71
C GLN A 263 -18.55 23.39 8.63
N PHE A 264 -17.41 23.11 8.05
CA PHE A 264 -16.35 24.10 7.83
C PHE A 264 -16.82 25.23 6.89
N ALA A 265 -17.60 24.88 5.87
CA ALA A 265 -18.15 25.82 4.92
C ALA A 265 -19.39 26.59 5.40
N ARG A 266 -19.93 26.23 6.57
CA ARG A 266 -21.15 26.86 7.10
C ARG A 266 -21.07 28.38 7.19
N GLY A 267 -19.85 28.90 7.47
CA GLY A 267 -19.57 30.33 7.49
C GLY A 267 -20.28 31.09 8.60
N SER A 268 -20.39 32.40 8.42
CA SER A 268 -21.05 33.29 9.37
C SER A 268 -22.57 33.29 9.20
N ILE A 269 -23.30 33.26 10.31
CA ILE A 269 -24.77 33.39 10.31
C ILE A 269 -25.20 34.80 9.93
N ILE A 270 -24.33 35.79 10.15
CA ILE A 270 -24.59 37.22 9.89
C ILE A 270 -24.24 37.63 8.46
N ASP A 271 -23.21 37.03 7.90
CA ASP A 271 -22.67 37.32 6.58
C ASP A 271 -23.02 36.17 5.60
N HIS A 272 -24.22 36.21 5.08
CA HIS A 272 -24.77 35.15 4.22
C HIS A 272 -24.00 34.97 2.91
N GLU A 273 -23.29 36.00 2.42
CA GLU A 273 -22.51 35.95 1.18
C GLU A 273 -21.36 34.92 1.28
N PHE A 274 -20.81 34.75 2.47
CA PHE A 274 -19.72 33.81 2.72
C PHE A 274 -20.15 32.45 3.28
N GLN A 275 -21.41 32.07 3.11
CA GLN A 275 -21.91 30.74 3.51
C GLN A 275 -21.80 29.73 2.37
N ASN A 276 -21.44 28.49 2.74
CA ASN A 276 -21.39 27.37 1.81
C ASN A 276 -20.50 27.57 0.56
N ASN A 277 -19.40 28.33 0.70
CA ASN A 277 -18.44 28.52 -0.37
C ASN A 277 -17.39 27.42 -0.33
N VAL A 278 -17.46 26.52 -1.32
CA VAL A 278 -16.63 25.31 -1.41
C VAL A 278 -16.06 25.18 -2.80
N THR A 279 -14.78 24.83 -2.86
CA THR A 279 -14.12 24.34 -4.09
C THR A 279 -13.57 22.95 -3.84
N ILE A 280 -14.02 21.94 -4.57
CA ILE A 280 -13.44 20.61 -4.52
C ILE A 280 -12.67 20.31 -5.81
N VAL A 281 -11.56 19.62 -5.67
CA VAL A 281 -10.75 19.14 -6.80
C VAL A 281 -10.53 17.63 -6.64
N GLY A 282 -10.75 16.88 -7.71
CA GLY A 282 -10.53 15.45 -7.64
C GLY A 282 -10.85 14.70 -8.93
N ASP A 283 -10.60 13.40 -8.90
CA ASP A 283 -10.88 12.48 -9.99
C ASP A 283 -11.63 11.23 -9.46
N PRO A 284 -12.94 11.08 -9.74
CA PRO A 284 -13.68 9.91 -9.32
C PRO A 284 -13.06 8.58 -9.77
N ASP A 285 -12.38 8.56 -10.93
CA ASP A 285 -11.71 7.37 -11.48
C ASP A 285 -10.41 7.02 -10.75
N GLN A 286 -9.91 7.89 -9.86
CA GLN A 286 -8.73 7.62 -9.02
C GLN A 286 -9.09 7.30 -7.56
N SER A 287 -10.35 7.00 -7.25
CA SER A 287 -10.77 6.56 -5.92
C SER A 287 -10.37 5.09 -5.69
N ILE A 288 -9.28 4.87 -4.93
CA ILE A 288 -8.70 3.55 -4.65
C ILE A 288 -8.47 3.28 -3.16
N TYR A 289 -9.14 4.04 -2.27
CA TYR A 289 -9.01 3.92 -0.83
C TYR A 289 -10.34 3.50 -0.15
N ALA A 290 -11.16 2.66 -0.82
CA ALA A 290 -12.39 2.18 -0.22
C ALA A 290 -12.15 1.35 1.06
N PHE A 291 -10.97 0.73 1.20
CA PHE A 291 -10.55 0.08 2.45
C PHE A 291 -10.33 1.07 3.62
N ARG A 292 -10.35 2.39 3.37
CA ARG A 292 -10.39 3.50 4.34
C ARG A 292 -11.74 4.22 4.30
N ASP A 293 -12.77 3.54 3.81
CA ASP A 293 -14.14 4.07 3.65
C ASP A 293 -14.24 5.28 2.71
N ALA A 294 -13.27 5.51 1.83
CA ALA A 294 -13.35 6.52 0.79
C ALA A 294 -14.47 6.19 -0.20
N GLN A 295 -15.23 7.21 -0.60
CA GLN A 295 -16.41 7.02 -1.45
C GLN A 295 -16.35 7.92 -2.69
N SER A 296 -16.22 7.32 -3.87
CA SER A 296 -16.34 8.07 -5.15
C SER A 296 -17.70 8.74 -5.33
N LYS A 297 -18.73 8.24 -4.66
CA LYS A 297 -20.10 8.81 -4.65
C LYS A 297 -20.18 10.19 -4.00
N ASN A 298 -19.15 10.62 -3.24
CA ASN A 298 -19.15 11.93 -2.56
C ASN A 298 -19.34 13.11 -3.51
N PHE A 299 -18.90 13.01 -4.77
CA PHE A 299 -19.18 14.04 -5.78
C PHE A 299 -20.67 14.20 -6.04
N THR A 300 -21.41 13.12 -6.15
CA THR A 300 -22.86 13.13 -6.35
C THR A 300 -23.57 13.57 -5.07
N LEU A 301 -23.17 13.03 -3.91
CA LEU A 301 -23.74 13.40 -2.61
C LEU A 301 -23.59 14.90 -2.30
N MET A 302 -22.49 15.51 -2.71
CA MET A 302 -22.29 16.95 -2.57
C MET A 302 -23.30 17.75 -3.40
N VAL A 303 -23.55 17.36 -4.65
CA VAL A 303 -24.57 18.00 -5.50
C VAL A 303 -25.93 17.85 -4.87
N GLU A 304 -26.34 16.65 -4.51
CA GLU A 304 -27.62 16.36 -3.88
C GLU A 304 -27.84 17.15 -2.57
N HIS A 305 -26.76 17.30 -1.79
CA HIS A 305 -26.81 18.06 -0.53
C HIS A 305 -27.13 19.54 -0.79
N TYR A 306 -26.41 20.16 -1.73
CA TYR A 306 -26.58 21.58 -2.00
C TYR A 306 -27.85 21.88 -2.84
N ASP A 307 -28.27 20.97 -3.70
CA ASP A 307 -29.53 21.08 -4.43
C ASP A 307 -30.73 21.12 -3.47
N LYS A 308 -30.72 20.30 -2.40
CA LYS A 308 -31.75 20.36 -1.33
C LYS A 308 -31.81 21.69 -0.60
N LEU A 309 -30.73 22.46 -0.66
CA LEU A 309 -30.66 23.82 -0.09
C LEU A 309 -30.94 24.91 -1.12
N ASN A 310 -31.32 24.56 -2.34
CA ASN A 310 -31.45 25.46 -3.50
C ASN A 310 -30.16 26.23 -3.82
N LEU A 311 -29.01 25.56 -3.64
CA LEU A 311 -27.69 26.12 -3.84
C LEU A 311 -26.94 25.31 -4.92
N PRO A 312 -27.07 25.59 -6.21
CA PRO A 312 -26.52 24.74 -7.27
C PRO A 312 -25.00 24.70 -7.26
N CYS A 313 -24.47 23.55 -7.68
CA CYS A 313 -23.03 23.33 -7.85
C CYS A 313 -22.59 23.62 -9.30
N THR A 314 -21.53 24.38 -9.47
CA THR A 314 -20.87 24.57 -10.77
C THR A 314 -19.85 23.43 -10.95
N VAL A 315 -19.87 22.75 -12.12
CA VAL A 315 -18.94 21.68 -12.44
C VAL A 315 -18.06 22.11 -13.61
N ILE A 316 -16.74 22.05 -13.42
CA ILE A 316 -15.76 22.36 -14.48
C ILE A 316 -14.86 21.14 -14.66
N ALA A 317 -14.73 20.64 -15.90
CA ALA A 317 -13.88 19.52 -16.23
C ALA A 317 -12.53 20.00 -16.80
N LEU A 318 -11.43 19.45 -16.30
CA LEU A 318 -10.09 19.66 -16.87
C LEU A 318 -9.75 18.50 -17.80
N ASN A 319 -9.76 18.73 -19.09
CA ASN A 319 -9.61 17.69 -20.11
C ASN A 319 -8.19 17.55 -20.67
N GLN A 320 -7.41 18.63 -20.65
CA GLN A 320 -6.04 18.62 -21.20
C GLN A 320 -5.09 17.90 -20.25
N ASN A 321 -4.47 16.81 -20.74
CA ASN A 321 -3.46 16.06 -20.03
C ASN A 321 -2.06 16.47 -20.46
N TYR A 322 -1.20 16.75 -19.49
CA TYR A 322 0.19 17.20 -19.65
C TYR A 322 1.22 16.13 -19.26
N ARG A 323 0.77 14.93 -18.91
CA ARG A 323 1.63 13.86 -18.38
C ARG A 323 1.89 12.76 -19.38
N SER A 324 0.83 12.12 -19.87
CA SER A 324 0.88 10.85 -20.59
C SER A 324 0.63 11.02 -22.07
N THR A 325 1.24 10.15 -22.86
CA THR A 325 1.03 10.08 -24.32
C THR A 325 -0.38 9.60 -24.65
N THR A 326 -0.81 9.87 -25.90
CA THR A 326 -2.15 9.56 -26.40
C THR A 326 -2.52 8.08 -26.26
N GLU A 327 -1.60 7.15 -26.59
CA GLU A 327 -1.87 5.70 -26.52
C GLU A 327 -2.08 5.21 -25.07
N ILE A 328 -1.35 5.76 -24.09
CA ILE A 328 -1.54 5.45 -22.67
C ILE A 328 -2.91 5.95 -22.19
N LEU A 329 -3.31 7.16 -22.60
CA LEU A 329 -4.62 7.71 -22.23
C LEU A 329 -5.76 6.92 -22.87
N GLN A 330 -5.66 6.53 -24.15
CA GLN A 330 -6.66 5.70 -24.83
C GLN A 330 -6.84 4.33 -24.17
N LEU A 331 -5.73 3.70 -23.77
CA LEU A 331 -5.79 2.45 -22.99
C LEU A 331 -6.55 2.66 -21.69
N SER A 332 -6.16 3.70 -20.95
CA SER A 332 -6.76 4.02 -19.65
C SER A 332 -8.25 4.35 -19.76
N GLU A 333 -8.65 5.09 -20.83
CA GLU A 333 -10.04 5.42 -21.07
C GLU A 333 -10.86 4.17 -21.47
N LYS A 334 -10.34 3.32 -22.38
CA LYS A 334 -10.99 2.07 -22.76
C LYS A 334 -11.12 1.09 -21.58
N LEU A 335 -10.17 1.11 -20.64
CA LEU A 335 -10.27 0.37 -19.38
C LEU A 335 -11.45 0.86 -18.56
N MET A 336 -11.56 2.17 -18.35
CA MET A 336 -12.61 2.75 -17.52
C MET A 336 -14.01 2.68 -18.17
N ARG A 337 -14.10 2.64 -19.48
CA ARG A 337 -15.39 2.39 -20.21
C ARG A 337 -15.97 1.00 -19.97
N GLN A 338 -15.26 0.10 -19.33
CA GLN A 338 -15.79 -1.21 -18.90
C GLN A 338 -16.67 -1.09 -17.63
N GLN A 339 -16.72 0.06 -16.97
CA GLN A 339 -17.59 0.34 -15.84
C GLN A 339 -18.91 0.94 -16.34
N GLU A 340 -20.04 0.40 -15.87
CA GLU A 340 -21.37 0.74 -16.40
C GLU A 340 -21.82 2.16 -16.03
N ASP A 341 -21.72 2.59 -14.79
CA ASP A 341 -22.27 3.87 -14.30
C ASP A 341 -21.30 5.05 -14.32
N ARG A 342 -20.27 5.00 -15.15
CA ARG A 342 -19.24 6.03 -15.20
C ARG A 342 -19.70 7.27 -15.97
N LYS A 343 -19.56 8.45 -15.36
CA LYS A 343 -19.60 9.72 -16.11
C LYS A 343 -18.37 9.82 -17.01
N THR A 344 -18.58 9.79 -18.33
CA THR A 344 -17.49 9.88 -19.32
C THR A 344 -16.77 11.22 -19.23
N LYS A 345 -15.45 11.18 -19.21
CA LYS A 345 -14.58 12.33 -19.40
C LYS A 345 -13.58 11.98 -20.51
N GLU A 346 -13.33 12.89 -21.40
CA GLU A 346 -12.34 12.70 -22.47
C GLU A 346 -11.06 13.46 -22.11
N LEU A 347 -9.98 12.71 -21.91
CA LEU A 347 -8.67 13.29 -21.70
C LEU A 347 -7.94 13.43 -23.03
N VAL A 348 -7.45 14.63 -23.31
CA VAL A 348 -6.70 14.96 -24.52
C VAL A 348 -5.24 15.13 -24.16
N SER A 349 -4.33 14.33 -24.72
CA SER A 349 -2.90 14.49 -24.53
C SER A 349 -2.37 15.75 -25.20
N GLN A 350 -1.40 16.42 -24.56
CA GLN A 350 -0.63 17.46 -25.24
C GLN A 350 0.39 16.90 -26.24
N PHE A 351 0.77 15.62 -26.10
CA PHE A 351 1.79 14.99 -26.94
C PHE A 351 1.17 14.54 -28.27
N LYS A 352 1.79 14.95 -29.37
CA LYS A 352 1.42 14.50 -30.71
C LYS A 352 1.95 13.10 -31.00
N ASP A 353 3.11 12.82 -30.47
CA ASP A 353 3.83 11.55 -30.60
C ASP A 353 3.45 10.60 -29.47
N SER A 354 3.44 9.29 -29.76
CA SER A 354 3.13 8.27 -28.77
C SER A 354 3.76 6.93 -29.13
N ILE A 355 4.02 6.13 -28.11
CA ILE A 355 4.47 4.75 -28.23
C ILE A 355 3.39 3.85 -27.63
N LYS A 356 3.02 2.83 -28.38
CA LYS A 356 1.96 1.92 -27.98
C LYS A 356 2.38 1.09 -26.77
N PRO A 357 1.52 0.96 -25.72
CA PRO A 357 1.79 0.10 -24.58
C PRO A 357 2.04 -1.36 -24.97
N VAL A 358 2.94 -2.03 -24.27
CA VAL A 358 3.29 -3.43 -24.49
C VAL A 358 2.61 -4.31 -23.49
N TYR A 359 2.02 -5.41 -23.95
CA TYR A 359 1.46 -6.46 -23.10
C TYR A 359 2.14 -7.80 -23.33
N ARG A 360 2.39 -8.53 -22.23
CA ARG A 360 2.97 -9.87 -22.27
C ARG A 360 2.29 -10.79 -21.26
N CYS A 361 1.94 -12.01 -21.70
CA CYS A 361 1.53 -13.09 -20.82
C CYS A 361 2.65 -14.13 -20.76
N LEU A 362 3.02 -14.56 -19.57
CA LEU A 362 4.14 -15.45 -19.26
C LEU A 362 3.65 -16.67 -18.48
N GLN A 363 4.51 -17.68 -18.27
CA GLN A 363 4.09 -18.96 -17.69
C GLN A 363 4.27 -19.01 -16.17
N SER A 364 5.06 -18.09 -15.58
CA SER A 364 5.24 -18.01 -14.13
C SER A 364 5.63 -16.62 -13.70
N ALA A 365 5.56 -16.37 -12.37
CA ALA A 365 5.99 -15.13 -11.77
C ALA A 365 7.50 -14.86 -11.97
N GLU A 366 8.33 -15.92 -11.96
CA GLU A 366 9.76 -15.82 -12.18
C GLU A 366 10.07 -15.41 -13.62
N GLN A 367 9.36 -16.01 -14.60
CA GLN A 367 9.52 -15.60 -16.01
C GLN A 367 9.06 -14.16 -16.22
N GLU A 368 7.99 -13.71 -15.54
CA GLU A 368 7.56 -12.33 -15.58
C GLU A 368 8.66 -11.41 -15.04
N ALA A 369 9.24 -11.75 -13.89
CA ALA A 369 10.34 -11.00 -13.29
C ALA A 369 11.58 -10.94 -14.20
N GLN A 370 11.97 -12.05 -14.83
CA GLN A 370 13.06 -12.12 -15.78
C GLN A 370 12.81 -11.24 -17.02
N TRP A 371 11.58 -11.27 -17.53
CA TRP A 371 11.21 -10.43 -18.67
C TRP A 371 11.26 -8.94 -18.30
N ILE A 372 10.74 -8.55 -17.13
CA ILE A 372 10.78 -7.16 -16.64
C ILE A 372 12.23 -6.68 -16.51
N ALA A 373 13.06 -7.46 -15.82
CA ALA A 373 14.45 -7.10 -15.61
C ALA A 373 15.23 -6.99 -16.94
N TYR A 374 14.95 -7.88 -17.90
CA TYR A 374 15.52 -7.80 -19.24
C TYR A 374 15.10 -6.52 -19.98
N GLN A 375 13.81 -6.12 -19.90
CA GLN A 375 13.36 -4.84 -20.46
C GLN A 375 14.08 -3.65 -19.82
N ILE A 376 14.29 -3.68 -18.51
CA ILE A 376 15.00 -2.63 -17.78
C ILE A 376 16.46 -2.57 -18.24
N GLU A 377 17.17 -3.68 -18.31
CA GLU A 377 18.55 -3.72 -18.83
C GLU A 377 18.66 -3.11 -20.23
N PHE A 378 17.74 -3.47 -21.12
CA PHE A 378 17.70 -2.90 -22.46
C PHE A 378 17.51 -1.38 -22.43
N LEU A 379 16.58 -0.88 -21.62
CA LEU A 379 16.31 0.55 -21.51
C LEU A 379 17.50 1.32 -20.92
N LEU A 380 18.20 0.73 -19.95
CA LEU A 380 19.41 1.31 -19.34
C LEU A 380 20.62 1.24 -20.27
N ALA A 381 20.64 0.32 -21.24
CA ALA A 381 21.69 0.22 -22.27
C ALA A 381 21.54 1.25 -23.40
N LEU A 382 20.42 2.01 -23.44
CA LEU A 382 20.24 3.08 -24.42
C LEU A 382 21.34 4.15 -24.27
N PRO A 383 21.87 4.68 -25.39
CA PRO A 383 22.99 5.59 -25.33
C PRO A 383 22.65 6.92 -24.63
N ASN A 384 23.68 7.62 -24.14
CA ASN A 384 23.59 8.93 -23.50
C ASN A 384 22.68 8.95 -22.27
N SER A 385 22.56 7.82 -21.55
CA SER A 385 21.67 7.71 -20.40
C SER A 385 20.25 8.22 -20.67
N THR A 386 19.73 7.93 -21.87
CA THR A 386 18.40 8.36 -22.32
C THR A 386 17.32 7.95 -21.31
N ILE A 387 17.46 6.79 -20.69
CA ILE A 387 16.66 6.33 -19.55
C ILE A 387 17.60 5.99 -18.39
N MET A 388 17.35 6.56 -17.25
CA MET A 388 18.07 6.29 -16.01
C MET A 388 17.24 5.42 -15.06
N PRO A 389 17.85 4.72 -14.10
CA PRO A 389 17.10 3.88 -13.15
C PRO A 389 15.95 4.61 -12.44
N ASN A 390 16.12 5.87 -12.06
CA ASN A 390 15.09 6.70 -11.41
C ASN A 390 13.91 7.08 -12.34
N ASP A 391 14.04 6.88 -13.64
CA ASP A 391 12.95 7.09 -14.63
C ASP A 391 12.01 5.89 -14.71
N ILE A 392 12.33 4.78 -14.04
CA ILE A 392 11.63 3.50 -14.13
C ILE A 392 10.91 3.20 -12.82
N ALA A 393 9.63 2.81 -12.92
CA ALA A 393 8.87 2.28 -11.80
C ALA A 393 8.21 0.95 -12.12
N ILE A 394 8.11 0.07 -11.12
CA ILE A 394 7.38 -1.20 -11.17
C ILE A 394 6.28 -1.14 -10.12
N LEU A 395 5.02 -1.25 -10.57
CA LEU A 395 3.85 -1.01 -9.74
C LEU A 395 3.04 -2.28 -9.54
N PHE A 396 2.98 -2.75 -8.30
CA PHE A 396 2.32 -4.00 -7.91
C PHE A 396 0.97 -3.75 -7.24
N ARG A 397 0.02 -4.67 -7.40
CA ARG A 397 -1.24 -4.61 -6.64
C ARG A 397 -1.03 -4.87 -5.15
N ALA A 398 -0.15 -5.77 -4.80
CA ALA A 398 0.15 -6.14 -3.41
C ALA A 398 1.64 -6.33 -3.18
N ALA A 399 2.10 -6.09 -1.95
CA ALA A 399 3.52 -6.12 -1.60
C ALA A 399 4.18 -7.48 -1.80
N PHE A 400 3.45 -8.59 -1.63
CA PHE A 400 4.03 -9.94 -1.80
C PHE A 400 4.49 -10.21 -3.24
N GLN A 401 3.92 -9.51 -4.24
CA GLN A 401 4.28 -9.68 -5.66
C GLN A 401 5.67 -9.13 -5.98
N THR A 402 6.25 -8.30 -5.12
CA THR A 402 7.58 -7.70 -5.38
C THR A 402 8.70 -8.70 -5.35
N ARG A 403 8.56 -9.84 -4.65
CA ARG A 403 9.64 -10.78 -4.34
C ARG A 403 10.37 -11.32 -5.56
N ALA A 404 9.65 -11.87 -6.52
CA ALA A 404 10.26 -12.43 -7.73
C ALA A 404 11.04 -11.36 -8.50
N VAL A 405 10.48 -10.15 -8.58
CA VAL A 405 11.14 -9.02 -9.26
C VAL A 405 12.35 -8.53 -8.47
N GLU A 406 12.24 -8.39 -7.14
CA GLU A 406 13.38 -7.99 -6.30
C GLU A 406 14.54 -8.98 -6.45
N THR A 407 14.25 -10.29 -6.40
CA THR A 407 15.27 -11.35 -6.61
C THR A 407 15.96 -11.21 -7.95
N GLU A 408 15.19 -10.97 -9.02
CA GLU A 408 15.77 -10.86 -10.36
C GLU A 408 16.56 -9.56 -10.57
N LEU A 409 16.13 -8.43 -9.98
CA LEU A 409 16.88 -7.18 -10.01
C LEU A 409 18.22 -7.32 -9.28
N VAL A 410 18.23 -7.99 -8.12
CA VAL A 410 19.48 -8.33 -7.38
C VAL A 410 20.40 -9.17 -8.25
N ARG A 411 19.88 -10.25 -8.84
CA ARG A 411 20.67 -11.15 -9.71
C ARG A 411 21.34 -10.42 -10.88
N ARG A 412 20.67 -9.41 -11.44
CA ARG A 412 21.18 -8.60 -12.56
C ARG A 412 21.89 -7.33 -12.12
N LYS A 413 22.11 -7.15 -10.82
CA LYS A 413 22.79 -5.98 -10.26
C LYS A 413 22.13 -4.65 -10.65
N ILE A 414 20.79 -4.63 -10.76
CA ILE A 414 19.99 -3.43 -11.03
C ILE A 414 19.60 -2.79 -9.70
N PRO A 415 20.07 -1.56 -9.40
CA PRO A 415 19.75 -0.89 -8.15
C PRO A 415 18.28 -0.50 -8.07
N TYR A 416 17.62 -0.77 -6.93
CA TYR A 416 16.22 -0.42 -6.71
C TYR A 416 15.98 0.10 -5.28
N PHE A 417 14.80 0.69 -5.06
CA PHE A 417 14.31 1.04 -3.73
C PHE A 417 12.77 0.90 -3.66
N MET A 418 12.25 0.69 -2.45
CA MET A 418 10.83 0.52 -2.22
C MET A 418 10.19 1.82 -1.73
N ILE A 419 9.21 2.34 -2.48
CA ILE A 419 8.45 3.54 -2.08
C ILE A 419 7.37 3.16 -1.05
N ARG A 420 7.40 3.79 0.12
CA ARG A 420 6.43 3.58 1.22
C ARG A 420 6.29 2.13 1.67
N GLY A 421 7.36 1.39 1.54
CA GLY A 421 7.46 0.01 1.99
C GLY A 421 8.88 -0.30 2.43
N LYS A 422 9.07 -1.46 3.09
CA LYS A 422 10.40 -1.99 3.32
C LYS A 422 10.75 -2.92 2.17
N ALA A 423 11.95 -2.80 1.64
CA ALA A 423 12.50 -3.79 0.72
C ALA A 423 12.43 -5.18 1.37
N PHE A 424 12.39 -6.24 0.56
CA PHE A 424 12.29 -7.61 1.08
C PHE A 424 13.33 -7.89 2.18
N TRP A 425 14.58 -7.48 1.93
CA TRP A 425 15.71 -7.68 2.85
C TRP A 425 15.69 -6.80 4.11
N GLU A 426 14.82 -5.78 4.17
CA GLU A 426 14.62 -4.90 5.33
C GLU A 426 13.41 -5.31 6.18
N ARG A 427 12.69 -6.36 5.81
CA ARG A 427 11.58 -6.90 6.59
C ARG A 427 12.08 -7.48 7.88
N GLN A 428 11.38 -7.23 8.98
CA GLN A 428 11.85 -7.57 10.33
C GLN A 428 12.20 -9.05 10.50
N GLU A 429 11.39 -9.95 9.94
CA GLU A 429 11.59 -11.40 9.97
C GLU A 429 12.80 -11.82 9.14
N VAL A 430 13.03 -11.15 8.01
CA VAL A 430 14.19 -11.39 7.13
C VAL A 430 15.47 -10.90 7.80
N VAL A 431 15.46 -9.66 8.30
CA VAL A 431 16.61 -9.11 9.06
C VAL A 431 16.95 -9.98 10.26
N ALA A 432 15.94 -10.49 10.99
CA ALA A 432 16.18 -11.31 12.16
C ALA A 432 16.91 -12.61 11.82
N ILE A 433 16.50 -13.34 10.78
CA ILE A 433 17.19 -14.57 10.37
C ILE A 433 18.57 -14.29 9.80
N ILE A 434 18.72 -13.20 9.03
CA ILE A 434 20.03 -12.78 8.51
C ILE A 434 20.98 -12.39 9.63
N ASP A 435 20.53 -11.65 10.66
CA ASP A 435 21.37 -11.30 11.82
C ASP A 435 21.85 -12.57 12.56
N TYR A 436 21.02 -13.62 12.68
CA TYR A 436 21.47 -14.91 13.24
C TYR A 436 22.50 -15.61 12.36
N LEU A 437 22.30 -15.62 11.05
CA LEU A 437 23.27 -16.20 10.12
C LEU A 437 24.60 -15.42 10.18
N ARG A 438 24.56 -14.09 10.26
CA ARG A 438 25.77 -13.26 10.42
C ARG A 438 26.60 -13.66 11.63
N VAL A 439 25.97 -13.87 12.80
CA VAL A 439 26.69 -14.33 14.00
C VAL A 439 27.34 -15.70 13.79
N CYS A 440 26.74 -16.57 12.98
CA CYS A 440 27.33 -17.86 12.64
C CYS A 440 28.56 -17.70 11.72
N GLY A 441 28.53 -16.70 10.81
CA GLY A 441 29.63 -16.44 9.86
C GLY A 441 30.73 -15.54 10.37
N ASP A 442 30.43 -14.56 11.23
CA ASP A 442 31.40 -13.61 11.78
C ASP A 442 31.31 -13.53 13.32
N GLU A 443 32.38 -13.98 14.00
CA GLU A 443 32.48 -13.95 15.46
C GLU A 443 32.66 -12.56 16.05
N ASN A 444 33.03 -11.59 15.23
CA ASN A 444 33.24 -10.20 15.62
C ASN A 444 32.01 -9.29 15.42
N ASP A 445 30.94 -9.79 14.80
CA ASP A 445 29.74 -9.00 14.57
C ASP A 445 28.92 -8.77 15.86
N ARG A 446 29.43 -7.83 16.69
CA ARG A 446 28.80 -7.40 17.93
C ARG A 446 27.36 -6.89 17.72
N ILE A 447 27.09 -6.25 16.57
CA ILE A 447 25.78 -5.65 16.29
C ILE A 447 24.73 -6.74 16.10
N SER A 448 25.01 -7.75 15.31
CA SER A 448 24.12 -8.90 15.12
C SER A 448 23.97 -9.73 16.42
N ILE A 449 25.03 -9.88 17.21
CA ILE A 449 24.95 -10.49 18.54
C ILE A 449 23.98 -9.71 19.43
N SER A 450 24.14 -8.39 19.54
CA SER A 450 23.29 -7.55 20.40
C SER A 450 21.81 -7.63 20.00
N ARG A 451 21.52 -7.70 18.71
CA ARG A 451 20.16 -7.81 18.19
C ARG A 451 19.53 -9.19 18.42
N THR A 452 20.31 -10.26 18.32
CA THR A 452 19.80 -11.64 18.37
C THR A 452 19.81 -12.24 19.77
N LEU A 453 20.70 -11.77 20.67
CA LEU A 453 20.90 -12.34 21.99
C LEU A 453 19.62 -12.47 22.84
N ASN A 454 18.72 -11.50 22.76
CA ASN A 454 17.44 -11.49 23.46
C ASN A 454 16.22 -11.41 22.52
N PHE A 455 16.38 -11.73 21.27
CA PHE A 455 15.29 -11.82 20.30
C PHE A 455 15.32 -13.18 19.59
N PRO A 456 14.24 -14.01 19.70
CA PRO A 456 13.08 -13.89 20.59
C PRO A 456 13.45 -13.85 22.07
N LYS A 457 12.53 -13.32 22.91
CA LYS A 457 12.82 -13.04 24.33
C LYS A 457 13.38 -14.26 25.10
N ARG A 458 14.59 -14.13 25.67
CA ARG A 458 15.27 -15.14 26.48
C ARG A 458 15.36 -14.77 27.96
N GLY A 459 14.59 -13.75 28.39
CA GLY A 459 14.54 -13.32 29.80
C GLY A 459 15.75 -12.47 30.22
N LEU A 460 16.49 -11.91 29.28
CA LEU A 460 17.55 -10.94 29.54
C LEU A 460 16.92 -9.54 29.65
N GLY A 461 16.91 -8.95 30.83
CA GLY A 461 16.47 -7.56 31.06
C GLY A 461 17.48 -6.54 30.51
N ALA A 462 17.05 -5.28 30.33
CA ALA A 462 17.89 -4.22 29.76
C ALA A 462 19.23 -4.05 30.47
N LYS A 463 19.25 -4.03 31.81
CA LYS A 463 20.50 -3.92 32.60
C LYS A 463 21.50 -5.06 32.35
N ASN A 464 20.98 -6.29 32.13
CA ASN A 464 21.85 -7.42 31.83
C ASN A 464 22.40 -7.35 30.40
N LEU A 465 21.63 -6.84 29.45
CA LEU A 465 22.08 -6.63 28.07
C LEU A 465 23.15 -5.54 28.00
N GLU A 466 22.98 -4.42 28.70
CA GLU A 466 23.96 -3.36 28.80
C GLU A 466 25.26 -3.89 29.39
N LEU A 467 25.18 -4.63 30.50
CA LEU A 467 26.35 -5.23 31.15
C LEU A 467 27.09 -6.22 30.21
N ILE A 468 26.34 -7.06 29.47
CA ILE A 468 26.94 -8.01 28.52
C ILE A 468 27.63 -7.23 27.40
N ASP A 469 27.02 -6.17 26.86
CA ASP A 469 27.60 -5.36 25.80
C ASP A 469 28.88 -4.64 26.25
N GLU A 470 28.92 -4.10 27.49
CA GLU A 470 30.13 -3.53 28.09
C GLU A 470 31.25 -4.55 28.22
N ILE A 471 30.93 -5.79 28.66
CA ILE A 471 31.90 -6.87 28.78
C ILE A 471 32.45 -7.28 27.40
N ILE A 472 31.61 -7.34 26.36
CA ILE A 472 32.05 -7.62 24.98
C ILE A 472 33.02 -6.54 24.51
N ILE A 473 32.71 -5.26 24.74
CA ILE A 473 33.60 -4.15 24.39
C ILE A 473 34.96 -4.24 25.13
N GLY A 474 34.92 -4.61 26.43
CA GLY A 474 36.12 -4.82 27.23
C GLY A 474 36.98 -5.98 26.74
N GLY A 475 36.36 -7.11 26.41
CA GLY A 475 37.03 -8.29 25.87
C GLY A 475 37.70 -8.08 24.52
N LYS A 476 37.07 -7.28 23.67
CA LYS A 476 37.64 -6.90 22.37
C LYS A 476 38.96 -6.12 22.50
N ARG A 477 39.07 -5.30 23.54
CA ARG A 477 40.32 -4.60 23.87
C ARG A 477 41.44 -5.56 24.30
N SER A 478 41.08 -6.76 24.77
CA SER A 478 41.99 -7.84 25.14
C SER A 478 42.27 -8.86 24.04
N GLY A 479 41.83 -8.58 22.80
CA GLY A 479 42.05 -9.43 21.62
C GLY A 479 41.10 -10.61 21.47
N LEU A 480 40.02 -10.69 22.26
CA LEU A 480 39.00 -11.74 22.13
C LEU A 480 37.91 -11.31 21.14
N THR A 481 37.38 -12.25 20.37
CA THR A 481 36.18 -11.99 19.53
C THR A 481 34.93 -11.77 20.39
N ALA A 482 33.92 -11.09 19.87
CA ALA A 482 32.69 -10.85 20.61
C ALA A 482 31.99 -12.18 21.02
N PHE A 483 32.09 -13.20 20.19
CA PHE A 483 31.54 -14.53 20.48
C PHE A 483 32.36 -15.29 21.54
N GLU A 484 33.69 -15.21 21.52
CA GLU A 484 34.56 -15.80 22.56
C GLU A 484 34.28 -15.21 23.94
N VAL A 485 34.01 -13.91 24.00
CA VAL A 485 33.60 -13.24 25.26
C VAL A 485 32.26 -13.81 25.76
N LEU A 486 31.28 -14.01 24.90
CA LEU A 486 30.01 -14.64 25.29
C LEU A 486 30.20 -16.07 25.77
N LYS A 487 31.08 -16.83 25.12
CA LYS A 487 31.45 -18.19 25.54
C LYS A 487 32.14 -18.21 26.91
N ALA A 488 33.05 -17.29 27.14
CA ALA A 488 33.68 -17.14 28.43
C ALA A 488 32.71 -16.74 29.55
N LEU A 489 31.74 -15.87 29.24
CA LEU A 489 30.63 -15.51 30.14
C LEU A 489 29.72 -16.72 30.45
N ALA A 490 29.36 -17.50 29.47
CA ALA A 490 28.55 -18.70 29.65
C ALA A 490 29.23 -19.75 30.52
N LEU A 491 30.56 -19.91 30.40
CA LEU A 491 31.40 -20.87 31.14
C LEU A 491 31.88 -20.34 32.50
N ASP A 492 31.46 -19.16 32.94
CA ASP A 492 31.85 -18.51 34.17
C ASP A 492 33.37 -18.24 34.28
N LYS A 493 34.02 -18.06 33.14
CA LYS A 493 35.49 -17.79 33.11
C LYS A 493 35.82 -16.32 33.32
N LEU A 494 34.80 -15.45 33.31
CA LEU A 494 34.90 -14.02 33.54
C LEU A 494 34.26 -13.68 34.89
N ASN A 495 34.99 -13.06 35.79
CA ASN A 495 34.46 -12.62 37.08
C ASN A 495 33.47 -11.43 36.89
N THR A 496 32.21 -11.75 36.72
CA THR A 496 31.16 -10.76 36.37
C THR A 496 29.98 -10.86 37.33
N LYS A 497 29.27 -9.74 37.54
CA LYS A 497 28.03 -9.67 38.35
C LYS A 497 26.80 -10.17 37.59
N LEU A 498 26.95 -10.92 36.51
CA LEU A 498 25.83 -11.43 35.73
C LEU A 498 25.06 -12.52 36.50
N PRO A 499 23.73 -12.37 36.72
CA PRO A 499 22.94 -13.38 37.43
C PRO A 499 23.02 -14.75 36.74
N LEU A 500 22.98 -15.84 37.53
CA LEU A 500 23.04 -17.23 37.02
C LEU A 500 21.97 -17.49 35.96
N ARG A 501 20.77 -16.98 36.15
CA ARG A 501 19.68 -17.13 35.15
C ARG A 501 20.00 -16.45 33.81
N ALA A 502 20.61 -15.27 33.86
CA ALA A 502 21.04 -14.56 32.64
C ALA A 502 22.21 -15.32 31.98
N ARG A 503 23.15 -15.81 32.74
CA ARG A 503 24.27 -16.64 32.25
C ARG A 503 23.78 -17.91 31.56
N ASN A 504 22.83 -18.62 32.14
CA ASN A 504 22.19 -19.79 31.52
C ASN A 504 21.53 -19.48 30.19
N SER A 505 20.91 -18.28 30.07
CA SER A 505 20.30 -17.81 28.80
C SER A 505 21.37 -17.53 27.75
N VAL A 506 22.50 -16.93 28.14
CA VAL A 506 23.66 -16.75 27.26
C VAL A 506 24.23 -18.11 26.85
N GLY A 507 24.36 -19.05 27.79
CA GLY A 507 24.87 -20.40 27.51
C GLY A 507 24.03 -21.17 26.45
N LYS A 508 22.70 -21.07 26.52
CA LYS A 508 21.80 -21.65 25.48
C LYS A 508 22.01 -21.01 24.11
N TYR A 509 22.17 -19.68 24.10
CA TYR A 509 22.44 -18.97 22.84
C TYR A 509 23.80 -19.38 22.25
N VAL A 510 24.84 -19.43 23.06
CA VAL A 510 26.19 -19.86 22.64
C VAL A 510 26.16 -21.28 22.08
N SER A 511 25.54 -22.23 22.79
CA SER A 511 25.46 -23.64 22.35
C SER A 511 24.75 -23.79 21.01
N MET A 512 23.67 -22.99 20.75
CA MET A 512 22.98 -22.99 19.47
C MET A 512 23.87 -22.49 18.34
N ILE A 513 24.58 -21.37 18.54
CA ILE A 513 25.50 -20.81 17.54
C ILE A 513 26.70 -21.76 17.28
N GLU A 514 27.26 -22.42 18.32
CA GLU A 514 28.36 -23.39 18.14
C GLU A 514 27.93 -24.57 17.24
N LYS A 515 26.76 -25.13 17.45
CA LYS A 515 26.21 -26.17 16.56
C LYS A 515 25.98 -25.69 15.14
N ALA A 516 25.50 -24.46 14.97
CA ALA A 516 25.38 -23.86 13.65
C ALA A 516 26.74 -23.73 12.94
N LYS A 517 27.79 -23.33 13.66
CA LYS A 517 29.17 -23.28 13.14
C LYS A 517 29.74 -24.65 12.78
N GLU A 518 29.42 -25.68 13.54
CA GLU A 518 29.77 -27.05 13.18
C GLU A 518 29.18 -27.50 11.84
N ILE A 519 27.94 -27.10 11.57
CA ILE A 519 27.28 -27.36 10.28
C ILE A 519 27.91 -26.52 9.17
N LEU A 520 28.22 -25.26 9.44
CA LEU A 520 28.86 -24.35 8.47
C LEU A 520 30.20 -24.90 7.99
N ARG A 521 31.05 -25.44 8.88
CA ARG A 521 32.32 -26.06 8.52
C ARG A 521 32.20 -27.25 7.57
N LYS A 522 31.02 -27.85 7.42
CA LYS A 522 30.75 -28.93 6.45
C LYS A 522 30.34 -28.41 5.07
N ILE A 523 29.97 -27.14 4.97
CA ILE A 523 29.61 -26.51 3.70
C ILE A 523 30.85 -26.15 2.90
N GLU A 524 31.89 -25.64 3.55
CA GLU A 524 33.07 -25.04 2.90
C GLU A 524 33.89 -26.01 2.04
N PRO A 525 34.20 -27.24 2.47
CA PRO A 525 34.99 -28.16 1.67
C PRO A 525 34.20 -28.94 0.63
N SER A 526 32.89 -28.80 0.62
CA SER A 526 32.04 -29.57 -0.29
C SER A 526 32.11 -29.03 -1.70
N THR A 527 32.70 -29.80 -2.59
CA THR A 527 32.80 -29.48 -4.02
C THR A 527 31.58 -29.88 -4.81
N ILE A 528 30.65 -30.61 -4.21
CA ILE A 528 29.43 -31.12 -4.85
C ILE A 528 28.24 -30.25 -4.47
N ASP A 529 27.65 -29.56 -5.44
CA ASP A 529 26.54 -28.63 -5.23
C ASP A 529 25.33 -29.25 -4.46
N ASN A 530 25.03 -30.52 -4.70
CA ASN A 530 23.93 -31.21 -4.03
C ASN A 530 24.18 -31.40 -2.52
N GLU A 531 25.42 -31.67 -2.10
CA GLU A 531 25.78 -31.84 -0.69
C GLU A 531 25.78 -30.50 0.02
N ARG A 532 26.29 -29.46 -0.64
CA ARG A 532 26.28 -28.08 -0.14
C ARG A 532 24.86 -27.60 0.16
N THR A 533 23.93 -27.81 -0.75
CA THR A 533 22.52 -27.44 -0.58
C THR A 533 21.89 -28.16 0.64
N VAL A 534 22.24 -29.43 0.85
CA VAL A 534 21.74 -30.20 2.02
C VAL A 534 22.27 -29.62 3.33
N TRP A 535 23.56 -29.28 3.41
CA TRP A 535 24.16 -28.69 4.61
C TRP A 535 23.67 -27.27 4.85
N ALA A 536 23.50 -26.45 3.81
CA ALA A 536 22.91 -25.12 3.91
C ALA A 536 21.46 -25.18 4.44
N LEU A 537 20.67 -26.14 3.95
CA LEU A 537 19.32 -26.37 4.47
C LEU A 537 19.35 -26.77 5.96
N GLN A 538 20.24 -27.68 6.35
CA GLN A 538 20.38 -28.07 7.75
C GLN A 538 20.80 -26.91 8.65
N LEU A 539 21.71 -26.07 8.17
CA LEU A 539 22.14 -24.87 8.89
C LEU A 539 20.99 -23.91 9.10
N PHE A 540 20.26 -23.60 8.02
CA PHE A 540 19.11 -22.70 8.08
C PHE A 540 18.03 -23.21 9.04
N GLU A 541 17.62 -24.47 8.90
CA GLU A 541 16.60 -25.08 9.75
C GLU A 541 17.04 -25.13 11.22
N HIS A 542 18.29 -25.45 11.50
CA HIS A 542 18.83 -25.44 12.86
C HIS A 542 18.72 -24.04 13.48
N VAL A 543 19.21 -23.01 12.77
CA VAL A 543 19.14 -21.62 13.24
C VAL A 543 17.68 -21.19 13.43
N PHE A 544 16.81 -21.47 12.46
CA PHE A 544 15.40 -21.05 12.51
C PHE A 544 14.61 -21.73 13.65
N GLN A 545 14.91 -23.00 13.95
CA GLN A 545 14.21 -23.75 15.01
C GLN A 545 14.77 -23.42 16.40
N GLU A 546 16.07 -23.54 16.58
CA GLU A 546 16.72 -23.42 17.90
C GLU A 546 16.78 -21.97 18.40
N SER A 547 16.77 -20.99 17.49
CA SER A 547 16.67 -19.57 17.88
C SER A 547 15.32 -19.23 18.49
N GLY A 548 14.27 -19.99 18.19
CA GLY A 548 12.88 -19.69 18.54
C GLY A 548 12.14 -18.82 17.51
N LEU A 549 12.78 -18.41 16.41
CA LEU A 549 12.16 -17.62 15.34
C LEU A 549 11.00 -18.36 14.68
N LYS A 550 11.07 -19.71 14.62
CA LYS A 550 9.99 -20.54 14.13
C LYS A 550 8.70 -20.33 14.92
N ALA A 551 8.78 -20.31 16.24
CA ALA A 551 7.63 -20.08 17.11
C ALA A 551 7.10 -18.65 17.03
N GLU A 552 7.96 -17.68 16.77
CA GLU A 552 7.62 -16.27 16.65
C GLU A 552 6.87 -15.98 15.33
N TYR A 553 7.34 -16.51 14.21
CA TYR A 553 6.89 -16.13 12.87
C TYR A 553 5.97 -17.13 12.16
N LEU A 554 5.92 -18.41 12.57
CA LEU A 554 5.02 -19.40 11.95
C LEU A 554 3.52 -19.07 12.07
N ARG A 555 3.15 -18.18 12.98
CA ARG A 555 1.75 -17.77 13.19
C ARG A 555 1.28 -16.72 12.17
N ASP A 556 2.19 -16.08 11.50
CA ASP A 556 1.96 -15.05 10.49
C ASP A 556 2.28 -15.62 9.11
N GLU A 557 1.27 -15.78 8.27
CA GLU A 557 1.40 -16.42 6.96
C GLU A 557 2.33 -15.64 6.03
N GLU A 558 2.24 -14.31 6.03
CA GLU A 558 3.10 -13.46 5.19
C GLU A 558 4.57 -13.54 5.61
N ARG A 559 4.84 -13.49 6.93
CA ARG A 559 6.21 -13.59 7.45
C ARG A 559 6.80 -14.98 7.25
N SER A 560 5.97 -16.03 7.38
CA SER A 560 6.39 -17.40 7.10
C SER A 560 6.80 -17.59 5.64
N LEU A 561 6.06 -16.98 4.70
CA LEU A 561 6.43 -16.98 3.28
C LEU A 561 7.74 -16.23 3.04
N ASN A 562 7.96 -15.09 3.70
CA ASN A 562 9.21 -14.33 3.59
C ASN A 562 10.42 -15.16 4.05
N ILE A 563 10.29 -15.88 5.17
CA ILE A 563 11.37 -16.73 5.68
C ILE A 563 11.63 -17.92 4.74
N ASN A 564 10.59 -18.52 4.16
CA ASN A 564 10.78 -19.59 3.19
C ASN A 564 11.52 -19.09 1.94
N GLU A 565 11.24 -17.88 1.48
CA GLU A 565 11.98 -17.27 0.38
C GLU A 565 13.47 -17.07 0.72
N VAL A 566 13.78 -16.55 1.92
CA VAL A 566 15.19 -16.44 2.39
C VAL A 566 15.84 -17.81 2.42
N LYS A 567 15.12 -18.84 2.90
CA LYS A 567 15.62 -20.22 2.95
C LYS A 567 15.97 -20.73 1.55
N GLU A 568 15.08 -20.53 0.59
CA GLU A 568 15.31 -20.97 -0.80
C GLU A 568 16.51 -20.26 -1.42
N GLN A 569 16.64 -18.96 -1.21
CA GLN A 569 17.80 -18.21 -1.71
C GLN A 569 19.11 -18.58 -1.01
N PHE A 570 19.08 -18.81 0.30
CA PHE A 570 20.26 -19.26 1.05
C PHE A 570 20.73 -20.66 0.61
N CYS A 571 19.81 -21.58 0.45
CA CYS A 571 20.13 -22.95 0.00
C CYS A 571 20.59 -23.02 -1.47
N GLY A 572 20.08 -22.13 -2.30
CA GLY A 572 20.42 -22.04 -3.73
C GLY A 572 21.65 -21.16 -4.02
N PHE A 573 22.28 -20.57 -3.00
CA PHE A 573 23.43 -19.69 -3.19
C PHE A 573 24.66 -20.49 -3.63
N GLN A 574 25.33 -20.02 -4.71
CA GLN A 574 26.57 -20.58 -5.21
C GLN A 574 27.71 -19.60 -4.99
N PHE A 575 28.91 -20.10 -4.65
CA PHE A 575 30.11 -19.25 -4.58
C PHE A 575 30.31 -18.55 -5.92
N GLN A 576 30.56 -17.27 -5.89
CA GLN A 576 31.00 -16.53 -7.06
C GLN A 576 32.53 -16.60 -7.12
N ASP A 577 33.07 -17.30 -8.10
CA ASP A 577 34.46 -17.12 -8.49
C ASP A 577 34.52 -15.71 -9.13
N GLU A 578 35.02 -14.73 -8.41
CA GLU A 578 35.33 -13.42 -9.00
C GLU A 578 36.47 -13.64 -9.99
N GLU A 579 36.18 -13.58 -11.29
CA GLU A 579 37.21 -13.37 -12.30
C GLU A 579 37.89 -12.02 -12.00
N ILE A 580 39.09 -12.10 -11.43
CA ILE A 580 39.95 -10.96 -11.17
C ILE A 580 40.32 -10.33 -12.51
N ILE A 581 39.70 -9.23 -12.86
CA ILE A 581 40.10 -8.38 -14.00
C ILE A 581 41.38 -7.63 -13.56
N GLY A 582 42.53 -8.20 -13.85
CA GLY A 582 43.80 -7.51 -13.66
C GLY A 582 44.98 -8.49 -13.73
N ASN A 583 45.63 -8.56 -14.89
CA ASN A 583 46.90 -9.27 -15.07
C ASN A 583 47.98 -8.80 -14.10
N THR A 584 48.30 -9.60 -13.08
CA THR A 584 49.66 -9.75 -12.56
C THR A 584 49.78 -11.17 -12.00
N GLU A 585 50.69 -11.90 -12.53
CA GLU A 585 50.97 -13.34 -12.29
C GLU A 585 51.59 -13.67 -10.90
N ASP A 586 51.33 -12.88 -9.87
CA ASP A 586 51.87 -13.16 -8.53
C ASP A 586 50.88 -12.67 -7.47
N GLU A 587 49.89 -13.49 -7.13
CA GLU A 587 49.25 -13.67 -5.83
C GLU A 587 47.92 -14.41 -6.01
N GLN A 588 47.96 -15.73 -5.80
CA GLN A 588 46.76 -16.53 -5.53
C GLN A 588 46.24 -16.13 -4.14
N THR A 589 45.47 -15.06 -4.07
CA THR A 589 44.64 -14.79 -2.89
C THR A 589 43.37 -15.63 -3.01
N THR A 590 43.34 -16.79 -2.39
CA THR A 590 42.11 -17.53 -2.10
C THR A 590 41.22 -16.64 -1.25
N ASP A 591 39.99 -16.44 -1.69
CA ASP A 591 38.97 -15.71 -0.91
C ASP A 591 38.63 -16.54 0.34
N ASP A 592 39.20 -16.18 1.50
CA ASP A 592 39.03 -16.87 2.79
C ASP A 592 37.67 -16.62 3.44
N ARG A 593 36.73 -15.89 2.78
CA ARG A 593 35.39 -15.59 3.29
C ARG A 593 34.50 -16.84 3.26
N ASN A 594 33.86 -17.14 4.39
CA ASN A 594 32.96 -18.30 4.46
C ASN A 594 31.65 -18.09 3.70
N PHE A 595 30.93 -19.20 3.46
CA PHE A 595 29.66 -19.25 2.70
C PHE A 595 28.62 -18.22 3.17
N ILE A 596 28.46 -18.02 4.49
CA ILE A 596 27.48 -17.07 5.02
C ILE A 596 27.89 -15.63 4.72
N VAL A 597 29.15 -15.29 4.90
CA VAL A 597 29.66 -13.93 4.65
C VAL A 597 29.44 -13.55 3.20
N GLN A 598 29.79 -14.43 2.25
CA GLN A 598 29.56 -14.18 0.82
C GLN A 598 28.07 -14.05 0.48
N PHE A 599 27.22 -14.92 1.05
CA PHE A 599 25.75 -14.79 0.88
C PHE A 599 25.25 -13.45 1.41
N VAL A 600 25.62 -13.06 2.63
CA VAL A 600 25.18 -11.81 3.26
C VAL A 600 25.69 -10.59 2.50
N GLU A 601 26.91 -10.62 2.00
CA GLU A 601 27.46 -9.55 1.16
C GLU A 601 26.70 -9.44 -0.15
N SER A 602 26.38 -10.56 -0.81
CA SER A 602 25.57 -10.57 -2.02
C SER A 602 24.19 -9.96 -1.82
N VAL A 603 23.60 -10.16 -0.64
CA VAL A 603 22.33 -9.56 -0.23
C VAL A 603 22.51 -8.10 0.22
N GLY A 604 23.57 -7.81 0.98
CA GLY A 604 23.79 -6.51 1.63
C GLY A 604 24.15 -5.38 0.68
N LEU A 605 24.83 -5.67 -0.44
CA LEU A 605 25.16 -4.68 -1.47
C LEU A 605 23.90 -4.01 -2.09
N TYR A 606 22.73 -4.62 -1.97
CA TYR A 606 21.49 -4.16 -2.57
C TYR A 606 20.46 -3.66 -1.55
N ALA A 607 20.63 -3.97 -0.26
CA ALA A 607 19.68 -3.61 0.79
C ALA A 607 20.03 -2.32 1.54
N THR A 608 21.21 -1.79 1.37
CA THR A 608 21.67 -0.61 2.13
C THR A 608 21.63 0.64 1.30
N ASP A 609 20.91 1.63 1.78
CA ASP A 609 21.27 3.03 1.96
C ASP A 609 20.08 3.95 2.18
N ASP A 610 19.16 3.55 3.04
CA ASP A 610 18.11 4.46 3.51
C ASP A 610 18.08 4.61 5.04
N LYS A 611 19.25 4.54 5.68
CA LYS A 611 19.39 4.92 7.11
C LYS A 611 19.98 6.31 7.21
N GLY A 612 19.06 7.28 7.28
CA GLY A 612 19.34 8.57 7.89
C GLY A 612 20.12 9.56 7.04
N GLY A 613 19.43 10.42 6.31
CA GLY A 613 19.86 11.80 6.12
C GLY A 613 20.85 12.13 5.02
N GLU A 614 21.52 11.20 4.39
CA GLU A 614 22.29 11.46 3.18
C GLU A 614 21.60 10.77 1.99
N LYS A 615 21.03 11.56 1.09
CA LYS A 615 20.51 11.11 -0.20
C LYS A 615 21.66 10.41 -0.93
N SER A 616 21.68 9.07 -0.99
CA SER A 616 22.57 8.40 -1.92
C SER A 616 22.22 8.91 -3.31
N ASN A 617 23.18 9.56 -3.95
CA ASN A 617 23.00 10.21 -5.27
C ASN A 617 22.92 9.18 -6.41
N THR A 618 22.89 7.88 -6.11
CA THR A 618 22.83 6.83 -7.13
C THR A 618 21.40 6.66 -7.62
N PRO A 619 21.12 6.77 -8.93
CA PRO A 619 19.80 6.53 -9.49
C PRO A 619 19.35 5.09 -9.26
N LYS A 620 18.10 4.88 -8.82
CA LYS A 620 17.55 3.56 -8.48
C LYS A 620 16.16 3.37 -9.11
N VAL A 621 15.85 2.13 -9.52
CA VAL A 621 14.51 1.76 -9.99
C VAL A 621 13.51 1.81 -8.82
N SER A 622 12.34 2.40 -9.06
CA SER A 622 11.29 2.56 -8.04
C SER A 622 10.38 1.34 -8.02
N LEU A 623 10.28 0.65 -6.89
CA LEU A 623 9.27 -0.39 -6.65
C LEU A 623 8.20 0.17 -5.71
N SER A 624 6.92 -0.04 -6.04
CA SER A 624 5.81 0.44 -5.19
C SER A 624 4.56 -0.41 -5.37
N THR A 625 3.70 -0.40 -4.36
CA THR A 625 2.31 -0.78 -4.62
C THR A 625 1.60 0.34 -5.40
N ILE A 626 0.56 -0.01 -6.15
CA ILE A 626 -0.27 0.97 -6.90
C ILE A 626 -0.79 2.07 -5.96
N HIS A 627 -1.21 1.70 -4.75
CA HIS A 627 -1.66 2.64 -3.72
C HIS A 627 -0.53 3.59 -3.26
N GLY A 628 0.68 3.06 -3.09
CA GLY A 628 1.86 3.84 -2.73
C GLY A 628 2.32 4.81 -3.81
N ALA A 629 2.07 4.45 -5.08
CA ALA A 629 2.45 5.22 -6.26
C ALA A 629 1.47 6.37 -6.60
N LYS A 630 0.31 6.45 -5.91
CA LYS A 630 -0.67 7.52 -6.17
C LYS A 630 -0.06 8.89 -5.90
N GLY A 631 -0.21 9.81 -6.88
CA GLY A 631 0.40 11.14 -6.86
C GLY A 631 1.79 11.22 -7.50
N LEU A 632 2.45 10.08 -7.75
CA LEU A 632 3.76 10.02 -8.41
C LEU A 632 3.63 9.78 -9.91
N GLU A 633 4.75 9.90 -10.66
CA GLU A 633 4.79 9.73 -12.12
C GLU A 633 6.21 9.46 -12.61
N TRP A 634 6.34 8.61 -13.65
CA TRP A 634 7.63 8.20 -14.22
C TRP A 634 7.58 8.16 -15.75
N PRO A 635 8.70 8.37 -16.44
CA PRO A 635 8.84 8.16 -17.88
C PRO A 635 8.44 6.73 -18.30
N VAL A 636 8.84 5.72 -17.52
CA VAL A 636 8.63 4.29 -17.80
C VAL A 636 7.94 3.62 -16.62
N VAL A 637 6.85 2.91 -16.89
CA VAL A 637 6.13 2.17 -15.84
C VAL A 637 5.89 0.73 -16.28
N PHE A 638 6.17 -0.21 -15.38
CA PHE A 638 5.81 -1.62 -15.47
C PHE A 638 4.65 -1.93 -14.52
N VAL A 639 3.66 -2.65 -15.00
CA VAL A 639 2.50 -3.12 -14.21
C VAL A 639 2.39 -4.63 -14.33
N PRO A 640 3.05 -5.40 -13.47
CA PRO A 640 3.01 -6.86 -13.48
C PRO A 640 1.78 -7.44 -12.76
N GLY A 641 1.56 -8.75 -12.98
CA GLY A 641 0.58 -9.54 -12.24
C GLY A 641 -0.87 -9.26 -12.64
N LEU A 642 -1.13 -8.95 -13.92
CA LEU A 642 -2.48 -8.77 -14.44
C LEU A 642 -3.14 -10.12 -14.77
N SER A 643 -3.32 -10.92 -13.71
CA SER A 643 -3.95 -12.24 -13.74
C SER A 643 -5.14 -12.26 -12.77
N GLU A 644 -6.15 -13.08 -13.07
CA GLU A 644 -7.31 -13.27 -12.17
C GLU A 644 -6.83 -13.72 -10.78
N GLY A 645 -7.38 -13.11 -9.74
CA GLY A 645 -6.96 -13.34 -8.35
C GLY A 645 -5.82 -12.45 -7.85
N LEU A 646 -5.09 -11.77 -8.74
CA LEU A 646 -4.04 -10.82 -8.41
C LEU A 646 -4.47 -9.37 -8.71
N LEU A 647 -4.83 -9.07 -9.94
CA LEU A 647 -5.45 -7.82 -10.37
C LEU A 647 -6.46 -8.12 -11.51
N PRO A 648 -7.76 -8.25 -11.21
CA PRO A 648 -8.40 -7.99 -9.92
C PRO A 648 -8.03 -8.98 -8.82
N ALA A 649 -8.00 -8.50 -7.58
CA ALA A 649 -7.72 -9.32 -6.41
C ALA A 649 -8.86 -10.33 -6.13
N GLY A 650 -8.54 -11.51 -5.61
CA GLY A 650 -9.50 -12.62 -5.45
C GLY A 650 -10.75 -12.22 -4.65
N PHE A 651 -10.62 -11.40 -3.61
CA PHE A 651 -11.79 -10.96 -2.82
C PHE A 651 -12.78 -10.11 -3.63
N ALA A 652 -12.32 -9.37 -4.64
CA ALA A 652 -13.17 -8.55 -5.50
C ALA A 652 -13.93 -9.37 -6.54
N MET A 653 -13.49 -10.61 -6.80
CA MET A 653 -14.12 -11.50 -7.77
C MET A 653 -15.34 -12.24 -7.19
N TYR A 654 -15.31 -12.52 -5.88
CA TYR A 654 -16.35 -13.32 -5.20
C TYR A 654 -17.26 -12.47 -4.29
N GLY A 655 -17.07 -11.14 -4.25
CA GLY A 655 -17.91 -10.23 -3.49
C GLY A 655 -19.29 -10.04 -4.13
N THR A 656 -20.31 -9.79 -3.30
CA THR A 656 -21.71 -9.61 -3.74
C THR A 656 -22.00 -8.25 -4.39
N GLY A 657 -20.97 -7.40 -4.65
CA GLY A 657 -21.14 -6.05 -5.19
C GLY A 657 -20.18 -5.73 -6.33
N SER A 658 -20.65 -4.95 -7.32
CA SER A 658 -19.85 -4.39 -8.42
C SER A 658 -18.75 -3.45 -7.93
N ASP A 659 -18.93 -2.80 -6.78
CA ASP A 659 -18.06 -1.73 -6.27
C ASP A 659 -16.61 -2.16 -6.05
N ALA A 660 -16.38 -3.41 -5.57
CA ALA A 660 -15.03 -3.93 -5.34
C ALA A 660 -14.28 -4.19 -6.65
N LEU A 661 -14.97 -4.70 -7.67
CA LEU A 661 -14.38 -4.91 -9.00
C LEU A 661 -14.07 -3.57 -9.68
N ASP A 662 -14.92 -2.58 -9.49
CA ASP A 662 -14.70 -1.24 -10.01
C ASP A 662 -13.53 -0.53 -9.33
N GLU A 663 -13.30 -0.77 -8.02
CA GLU A 663 -12.10 -0.30 -7.33
C GLU A 663 -10.82 -0.95 -7.90
N GLU A 664 -10.83 -2.25 -8.16
CA GLU A 664 -9.69 -2.94 -8.80
C GLU A 664 -9.43 -2.38 -10.22
N ARG A 665 -10.48 -2.05 -10.97
CA ARG A 665 -10.35 -1.38 -12.28
C ARG A 665 -9.72 0.00 -12.13
N ARG A 666 -10.14 0.79 -11.13
CA ARG A 666 -9.52 2.08 -10.81
C ARG A 666 -8.06 1.93 -10.35
N CYS A 667 -7.72 0.86 -9.61
CA CYS A 667 -6.32 0.56 -9.29
C CYS A 667 -5.48 0.39 -10.57
N PHE A 668 -5.95 -0.39 -11.53
CA PHE A 668 -5.25 -0.55 -12.80
C PHE A 668 -5.18 0.76 -13.60
N TYR A 669 -6.25 1.55 -13.62
CA TYR A 669 -6.26 2.88 -14.22
C TYR A 669 -5.21 3.81 -13.59
N VAL A 670 -5.13 3.84 -12.26
CA VAL A 670 -4.12 4.63 -11.55
C VAL A 670 -2.73 4.17 -11.94
N ALA A 671 -2.45 2.86 -12.00
CA ALA A 671 -1.15 2.33 -12.41
C ALA A 671 -0.76 2.77 -13.81
N CYS A 672 -1.64 2.61 -14.80
CA CYS A 672 -1.38 3.03 -16.18
C CYS A 672 -1.10 4.53 -16.29
N THR A 673 -1.87 5.36 -15.58
CA THR A 673 -1.76 6.83 -15.63
C THR A 673 -0.58 7.38 -14.83
N ARG A 674 0.30 6.52 -14.26
CA ARG A 674 1.61 6.93 -13.72
C ARG A 674 2.67 7.06 -14.82
N ALA A 675 2.47 6.38 -15.95
CA ALA A 675 3.39 6.41 -17.08
C ALA A 675 3.29 7.71 -17.88
N LYS A 676 4.44 8.28 -18.21
CA LYS A 676 4.55 9.43 -19.14
C LYS A 676 4.68 8.97 -20.58
N SER A 677 5.67 8.12 -20.88
CA SER A 677 6.10 7.80 -22.25
C SER A 677 5.98 6.31 -22.59
N LEU A 678 6.41 5.41 -21.69
CA LEU A 678 6.41 3.97 -21.91
C LEU A 678 5.61 3.24 -20.83
N LEU A 679 4.73 2.34 -21.26
CA LEU A 679 3.94 1.49 -20.38
C LEU A 679 4.11 0.03 -20.79
N TYR A 680 4.60 -0.78 -19.86
CA TYR A 680 4.72 -2.23 -19.97
C TYR A 680 3.74 -2.89 -19.01
N VAL A 681 2.97 -3.82 -19.51
CA VAL A 681 1.92 -4.52 -18.77
C VAL A 681 2.17 -6.02 -18.90
N SER A 682 2.14 -6.77 -17.83
CA SER A 682 2.34 -8.22 -17.90
C SER A 682 1.41 -9.01 -17.00
N ALA A 683 1.18 -10.25 -17.41
CA ALA A 683 0.43 -11.26 -16.68
C ALA A 683 1.21 -12.56 -16.68
N TYR A 684 0.93 -13.46 -15.74
CA TYR A 684 1.41 -14.83 -15.76
C TYR A 684 0.31 -15.84 -15.43
N LYS A 685 0.50 -17.08 -15.88
CA LYS A 685 -0.40 -18.22 -15.62
C LYS A 685 0.40 -19.28 -14.89
N GLU A 686 -0.05 -19.70 -13.74
CA GLU A 686 0.62 -20.70 -12.91
C GLU A 686 -0.35 -21.83 -12.57
N SER A 687 -0.29 -22.92 -13.36
CA SER A 687 -1.21 -24.08 -13.23
C SER A 687 -0.88 -24.98 -12.04
N ASN A 688 0.35 -24.93 -11.51
CA ASN A 688 0.82 -25.78 -10.42
C ASN A 688 1.33 -24.92 -9.26
N SER A 689 0.42 -24.30 -8.51
CA SER A 689 0.77 -23.74 -7.22
C SER A 689 1.14 -24.88 -6.25
N THR A 690 2.43 -25.00 -5.93
CA THR A 690 2.94 -25.90 -4.88
C THR A 690 2.47 -25.49 -3.47
N ASN A 691 1.89 -24.30 -3.35
CA ASN A 691 1.28 -23.80 -2.14
C ASN A 691 -0.20 -24.20 -2.10
N SER A 692 -0.55 -25.16 -1.26
CA SER A 692 -1.91 -25.72 -1.09
C SER A 692 -3.00 -24.71 -0.69
N TRP A 693 -2.64 -23.44 -0.53
CA TRP A 693 -3.51 -22.34 -0.06
C TRP A 693 -3.84 -21.30 -1.12
N ARG A 694 -3.18 -21.32 -2.28
CA ARG A 694 -3.49 -20.43 -3.41
C ARG A 694 -4.26 -21.19 -4.46
N GLN A 695 -5.34 -20.61 -4.94
CA GLN A 695 -5.99 -21.11 -6.15
C GLN A 695 -5.03 -20.95 -7.33
N PRO A 696 -5.04 -21.89 -8.29
CA PRO A 696 -4.24 -21.76 -9.52
C PRO A 696 -4.54 -20.43 -10.20
N ILE A 697 -3.50 -19.76 -10.71
CA ILE A 697 -3.63 -18.55 -11.53
C ILE A 697 -3.72 -19.02 -12.98
N ASP A 698 -4.92 -19.37 -13.42
CA ASP A 698 -5.09 -20.02 -14.74
C ASP A 698 -5.44 -19.03 -15.84
N GLU A 699 -5.85 -17.82 -15.51
CA GLU A 699 -6.39 -16.87 -16.48
C GLU A 699 -5.76 -15.48 -16.39
N GLU A 700 -5.61 -14.87 -17.56
CA GLU A 700 -5.32 -13.44 -17.68
C GLU A 700 -6.46 -12.60 -17.11
N SER A 701 -6.14 -11.47 -16.51
CA SER A 701 -7.12 -10.53 -15.98
C SER A 701 -8.20 -10.19 -17.03
N ARG A 702 -9.47 -10.22 -16.59
CA ARG A 702 -10.61 -9.81 -17.41
C ARG A 702 -10.46 -8.41 -17.98
N PHE A 703 -9.77 -7.53 -17.26
CA PHE A 703 -9.48 -6.17 -17.71
C PHE A 703 -8.59 -6.16 -18.95
N VAL A 704 -7.56 -6.98 -18.95
CA VAL A 704 -6.60 -7.10 -20.06
C VAL A 704 -7.20 -7.85 -21.24
N ARG A 705 -7.95 -8.92 -21.01
CA ARG A 705 -8.64 -9.66 -22.10
C ARG A 705 -9.48 -8.71 -22.94
N ARG A 706 -10.30 -7.86 -22.30
CA ARG A 706 -11.14 -6.88 -22.99
C ARG A 706 -10.32 -5.83 -23.75
N LEU A 707 -9.24 -5.33 -23.14
CA LEU A 707 -8.34 -4.37 -23.80
C LEU A 707 -7.59 -4.96 -24.98
N THR A 708 -7.27 -6.25 -24.89
CA THR A 708 -6.64 -7.00 -26.00
C THR A 708 -7.55 -7.09 -27.22
N GLU A 709 -8.82 -7.40 -27.02
CA GLU A 709 -9.83 -7.39 -28.08
C GLU A 709 -9.90 -6.03 -28.78
N LEU A 710 -9.75 -4.95 -28.03
CA LEU A 710 -9.74 -3.57 -28.55
C LEU A 710 -8.40 -3.15 -29.20
N LYS A 711 -7.41 -4.07 -29.29
CA LYS A 711 -6.10 -3.87 -29.92
C LYS A 711 -5.31 -2.66 -29.41
N VAL A 712 -5.41 -2.37 -28.12
CA VAL A 712 -4.72 -1.24 -27.48
C VAL A 712 -3.27 -1.56 -27.11
N PHE A 713 -2.89 -2.83 -27.08
CA PHE A 713 -1.53 -3.28 -26.78
C PHE A 713 -0.78 -3.70 -28.05
N ASP A 714 0.55 -3.58 -28.01
CA ASP A 714 1.45 -4.32 -28.88
C ASP A 714 1.85 -5.63 -28.16
N LYS A 715 1.47 -6.78 -28.73
CA LYS A 715 1.75 -8.11 -28.16
C LYS A 715 2.98 -8.77 -28.78
N VAL A 716 3.25 -8.47 -30.02
CA VAL A 716 4.21 -9.21 -30.84
C VAL A 716 5.56 -8.49 -30.92
N GLN A 717 5.57 -7.20 -30.69
CA GLN A 717 6.75 -6.37 -30.93
C GLN A 717 7.15 -5.60 -29.67
N PRO A 718 8.45 -5.39 -29.44
CA PRO A 718 8.91 -4.52 -28.36
C PRO A 718 8.46 -3.07 -28.56
N ALA A 719 8.39 -2.31 -27.46
CA ALA A 719 8.04 -0.88 -27.50
C ALA A 719 9.00 -0.09 -28.41
N LEU A 720 10.29 -0.42 -28.34
CA LEU A 720 11.34 0.18 -29.16
C LEU A 720 11.94 -0.90 -30.08
N LYS A 721 11.76 -0.75 -31.40
CA LYS A 721 12.16 -1.74 -32.43
C LYS A 721 13.33 -1.29 -33.28
N ASN A 722 13.52 -0.01 -33.41
CA ASN A 722 14.44 0.59 -34.35
C ASN A 722 14.76 2.04 -33.98
N ILE A 723 15.64 2.66 -34.72
CA ILE A 723 16.06 4.05 -34.57
C ILE A 723 14.87 5.02 -34.62
N LYS A 724 13.84 4.76 -35.44
CA LYS A 724 12.65 5.62 -35.50
C LYS A 724 11.91 5.64 -34.16
N GLY A 725 11.76 4.47 -33.52
CA GLY A 725 11.15 4.37 -32.16
C GLY A 725 12.00 5.09 -31.11
N PHE A 726 13.33 5.00 -31.21
CA PHE A 726 14.24 5.70 -30.34
C PHE A 726 14.15 7.23 -30.51
N LYS A 727 14.13 7.74 -31.74
CA LYS A 727 13.91 9.16 -32.02
C LYS A 727 12.61 9.68 -31.44
N LEU A 728 11.56 8.88 -31.53
CA LEU A 728 10.27 9.18 -30.94
C LEU A 728 10.34 9.26 -29.41
N LEU A 729 11.05 8.31 -28.76
CA LEU A 729 11.28 8.35 -27.32
C LEU A 729 12.06 9.60 -26.91
N CYS A 730 13.12 9.95 -27.64
CA CYS A 730 13.88 11.17 -27.38
C CYS A 730 13.00 12.42 -27.47
N SER A 731 12.14 12.52 -28.49
CA SER A 731 11.17 13.61 -28.63
C SER A 731 10.22 13.70 -27.42
N LEU A 732 9.72 12.55 -26.94
CA LEU A 732 8.84 12.50 -25.77
C LEU A 732 9.52 12.86 -24.44
N LEU A 733 10.83 12.63 -24.36
CA LEU A 733 11.66 12.99 -23.20
C LEU A 733 12.26 14.40 -23.27
N GLY A 734 12.09 15.08 -24.41
CA GLY A 734 12.70 16.39 -24.65
C GLY A 734 14.21 16.33 -24.84
N ILE A 735 14.74 15.19 -25.33
CA ILE A 735 16.18 14.96 -25.57
C ILE A 735 16.46 15.06 -27.06
N GLU A 736 17.50 15.78 -27.45
CA GLU A 736 17.96 15.80 -28.85
C GLU A 736 18.58 14.46 -29.25
N HIS A 737 18.21 13.95 -30.42
CA HIS A 737 18.78 12.75 -30.99
C HIS A 737 20.13 13.02 -31.67
N ASP A 738 21.17 12.31 -31.19
CA ASP A 738 22.49 12.32 -31.81
C ASP A 738 22.60 11.24 -32.89
N LYS A 739 22.70 11.68 -34.15
CA LYS A 739 22.82 10.79 -35.32
C LYS A 739 24.09 9.92 -35.32
N SER A 740 25.14 10.32 -34.60
CA SER A 740 26.39 9.56 -34.52
C SER A 740 26.22 8.21 -33.84
N LEU A 741 25.13 8.04 -33.07
CA LEU A 741 24.81 6.85 -32.31
C LEU A 741 24.00 5.82 -33.13
N ASP A 742 23.56 6.14 -34.36
CA ASP A 742 22.64 5.28 -35.12
C ASP A 742 23.21 3.88 -35.34
N GLY A 743 24.50 3.73 -35.65
CA GLY A 743 25.15 2.42 -35.84
C GLY A 743 25.19 1.56 -34.57
N ARG A 744 25.44 2.17 -33.40
CA ARG A 744 25.40 1.48 -32.10
C ARG A 744 23.98 1.09 -31.73
N LEU A 745 23.01 1.91 -32.02
CA LEU A 745 21.59 1.63 -31.80
C LEU A 745 21.10 0.46 -32.65
N GLU A 746 21.51 0.36 -33.93
CA GLU A 746 21.16 -0.77 -34.79
C GLU A 746 21.67 -2.10 -34.22
N GLN A 747 22.90 -2.14 -33.74
CA GLN A 747 23.47 -3.33 -33.11
C GLN A 747 22.68 -3.70 -31.84
N LEU A 748 22.37 -2.71 -30.98
CA LEU A 748 21.57 -2.91 -29.77
C LEU A 748 20.18 -3.45 -30.09
N PHE A 749 19.48 -2.86 -31.05
CA PHE A 749 18.15 -3.32 -31.47
C PHE A 749 18.17 -4.71 -32.08
N HIS A 750 19.22 -5.07 -32.84
CA HIS A 750 19.37 -6.40 -33.41
C HIS A 750 19.52 -7.44 -32.29
N ALA A 751 20.45 -7.22 -31.36
CA ALA A 751 20.66 -8.12 -30.24
C ALA A 751 19.39 -8.26 -29.35
N TYR A 752 18.67 -7.15 -29.17
CA TYR A 752 17.42 -7.14 -28.41
C TYR A 752 16.31 -7.90 -29.14
N ALA A 753 16.18 -7.76 -30.43
CA ALA A 753 15.17 -8.46 -31.22
C ALA A 753 15.37 -9.98 -31.23
N GLU A 754 16.60 -10.47 -31.20
CA GLU A 754 16.89 -11.90 -31.09
C GLU A 754 16.46 -12.45 -29.72
N ASN A 755 16.81 -11.77 -28.66
CA ASN A 755 16.39 -12.13 -27.30
C ASN A 755 14.88 -12.00 -27.11
N TRP A 756 14.23 -11.02 -27.76
CA TRP A 756 12.77 -10.90 -27.72
C TRP A 756 12.07 -12.14 -28.26
N LYS A 757 12.60 -12.78 -29.30
CA LYS A 757 12.04 -14.01 -29.85
C LYS A 757 11.99 -15.13 -28.81
N MET A 758 12.97 -15.20 -27.89
CA MET A 758 12.97 -16.20 -26.82
C MET A 758 11.78 -16.06 -25.87
N TYR A 759 11.32 -14.82 -25.61
CA TYR A 759 10.14 -14.57 -24.82
C TYR A 759 8.82 -14.54 -25.63
N SER A 760 8.89 -14.66 -26.95
CA SER A 760 7.72 -14.54 -27.84
C SER A 760 7.12 -15.87 -28.30
N THR A 761 7.86 -16.97 -28.21
CA THR A 761 7.37 -18.31 -28.58
C THR A 761 6.53 -18.90 -27.45
N ASN A 762 5.25 -19.08 -27.74
CA ASN A 762 4.24 -19.44 -26.75
C ASN A 762 4.31 -20.87 -26.21
N ASP A 763 5.13 -21.77 -26.76
CA ASP A 763 4.72 -23.15 -26.66
C ASP A 763 5.71 -24.12 -26.03
N THR A 764 6.74 -23.81 -25.40
CA THR A 764 7.56 -24.77 -24.61
C THR A 764 8.85 -24.14 -24.13
N PHE A 765 8.76 -23.31 -23.11
CA PHE A 765 9.95 -23.05 -22.33
C PHE A 765 10.10 -24.16 -21.28
N THR A 766 10.67 -25.29 -21.64
CA THR A 766 11.26 -26.20 -20.69
C THR A 766 12.55 -25.56 -20.17
N ALA A 767 12.73 -25.53 -18.87
CA ALA A 767 13.89 -24.95 -18.16
C ALA A 767 15.28 -25.57 -18.56
N THR A 768 15.35 -26.35 -19.64
CA THR A 768 16.50 -27.07 -20.11
C THR A 768 17.28 -26.38 -21.23
N THR A 769 16.82 -25.22 -21.72
CA THR A 769 17.48 -24.52 -22.84
C THR A 769 17.81 -23.06 -22.50
N LEU A 770 18.45 -22.82 -21.37
CA LEU A 770 19.19 -21.58 -21.17
C LEU A 770 20.49 -21.68 -21.97
N PRO A 771 20.85 -20.68 -22.81
CA PRO A 771 22.14 -20.66 -23.48
C PRO A 771 23.29 -20.75 -22.47
N GLU A 772 24.39 -21.42 -22.84
CA GLU A 772 25.53 -21.64 -21.93
C GLU A 772 26.10 -20.36 -21.30
N ASN A 773 25.91 -19.21 -21.93
CA ASN A 773 26.31 -17.90 -21.39
C ASN A 773 25.42 -17.40 -20.23
N ALA A 774 24.27 -18.05 -19.97
CA ALA A 774 23.43 -17.74 -18.80
C ALA A 774 23.79 -18.58 -17.56
N LYS A 775 24.78 -19.50 -17.67
CA LYS A 775 25.23 -20.37 -16.57
C LYS A 775 26.15 -19.67 -15.59
N SER A 776 26.60 -18.44 -15.84
CA SER A 776 27.63 -17.79 -15.04
C SER A 776 27.16 -16.85 -13.94
N THR A 777 25.85 -16.82 -13.58
CA THR A 777 25.39 -15.99 -12.47
C THR A 777 24.51 -16.80 -11.52
N GLY A 778 25.06 -17.07 -10.39
CA GLY A 778 24.81 -18.01 -9.33
C GLY A 778 23.47 -18.00 -8.60
N PHE A 779 22.32 -18.01 -9.25
CA PHE A 779 21.05 -18.30 -8.58
C PHE A 779 20.24 -19.30 -9.40
N ALA A 780 20.39 -20.61 -9.05
CA ALA A 780 19.43 -21.62 -9.50
C ALA A 780 18.21 -21.57 -8.57
N THR A 781 17.01 -21.43 -9.09
CA THR A 781 15.80 -21.46 -8.27
C THR A 781 15.58 -22.88 -7.71
N ALA A 782 15.23 -23.00 -6.44
CA ALA A 782 14.92 -24.27 -5.77
C ALA A 782 13.81 -25.07 -6.46
N LEU A 783 13.01 -24.44 -7.30
CA LEU A 783 11.99 -25.07 -8.13
C LEU A 783 12.57 -26.07 -9.13
N SER A 784 13.77 -25.82 -9.69
CA SER A 784 14.44 -26.75 -10.60
C SER A 784 14.98 -27.98 -9.88
N LEU A 785 15.32 -27.86 -8.58
CA LEU A 785 15.79 -28.97 -7.75
C LEU A 785 14.63 -29.84 -7.23
N SER A 786 13.46 -29.27 -6.91
CA SER A 786 12.29 -30.04 -6.47
C SER A 786 11.67 -30.86 -7.58
N LEU A 787 11.71 -30.39 -8.83
CA LEU A 787 11.26 -31.14 -10.03
C LEU A 787 12.18 -32.33 -10.32
N GLY A 788 13.48 -32.23 -10.04
CA GLY A 788 14.45 -33.33 -10.17
C GLY A 788 14.24 -34.45 -9.14
N MET A 789 13.90 -34.10 -7.92
CA MET A 789 13.66 -35.08 -6.83
C MET A 789 12.31 -35.80 -6.98
N ASN A 790 11.27 -35.14 -7.44
CA ASN A 790 9.97 -35.76 -7.65
C ASN A 790 9.94 -36.71 -8.85
N ALA A 791 10.77 -36.50 -9.86
CA ALA A 791 10.91 -37.42 -11.00
C ALA A 791 11.55 -38.76 -10.61
N LYS A 792 12.47 -38.77 -9.62
CA LYS A 792 13.08 -40.01 -9.10
C LYS A 792 12.14 -40.79 -8.16
N LYS A 793 11.30 -40.14 -7.39
CA LYS A 793 10.30 -40.83 -6.52
C LYS A 793 9.16 -41.47 -7.30
N ARG A 794 8.76 -40.93 -8.44
CA ARG A 794 7.67 -41.50 -9.27
C ARG A 794 8.08 -42.72 -10.09
N ARG A 795 9.37 -43.05 -10.20
CA ARG A 795 9.83 -44.24 -10.94
C ARG A 795 9.92 -45.51 -10.13
N ILE A 796 9.69 -45.50 -8.82
CA ILE A 796 9.83 -46.67 -7.92
C ILE A 796 8.47 -47.28 -7.53
N GLU A 797 7.34 -46.63 -7.77
CA GLU A 797 6.01 -47.09 -7.32
C GLU A 797 5.08 -47.68 -8.41
N HIS A 798 5.58 -48.01 -9.59
CA HIS A 798 4.79 -48.73 -10.58
C HIS A 798 5.24 -50.18 -10.74
N LYS A 799 4.87 -51.02 -9.78
CA LYS A 799 4.68 -52.45 -10.00
C LYS A 799 3.43 -52.93 -9.25
N VAL A 800 2.41 -53.18 -10.05
CA VAL A 800 1.40 -54.25 -9.96
C VAL A 800 0.28 -54.16 -8.93
N ALA A 801 -0.95 -54.01 -9.43
CA ALA A 801 -2.02 -54.99 -9.22
C ALA A 801 -3.18 -54.74 -10.20
N PRO A 802 -3.93 -55.72 -10.66
CA PRO A 802 -4.84 -55.63 -11.80
C PRO A 802 -6.20 -55.04 -11.40
N LEU A 803 -6.79 -54.32 -12.37
CA LEU A 803 -8.10 -53.69 -12.30
C LEU A 803 -9.24 -54.71 -12.19
N ALA A 804 -10.16 -54.44 -11.24
CA ALA A 804 -11.50 -55.03 -11.22
C ALA A 804 -12.42 -54.28 -12.20
N PRO A 805 -13.42 -54.95 -12.79
CA PRO A 805 -14.26 -54.37 -13.83
C PRO A 805 -15.29 -53.35 -13.28
N PRO A 806 -15.77 -52.42 -14.11
CA PRO A 806 -16.67 -51.33 -13.66
C PRO A 806 -18.09 -51.82 -13.43
N ALA A 807 -18.76 -51.27 -12.43
CA ALA A 807 -20.16 -51.48 -12.12
C ALA A 807 -21.09 -50.80 -13.16
N PRO A 808 -22.32 -51.32 -13.36
CA PRO A 808 -23.22 -50.80 -14.36
C PRO A 808 -23.90 -49.45 -13.98
N PRO A 809 -24.36 -48.68 -14.96
CA PRO A 809 -24.91 -47.34 -14.70
C PRO A 809 -26.31 -47.35 -14.10
N VAL A 810 -26.57 -46.44 -13.20
CA VAL A 810 -27.88 -46.16 -12.56
C VAL A 810 -28.77 -45.41 -13.58
N PRO A 811 -30.06 -45.76 -13.70
CA PRO A 811 -30.98 -45.10 -14.60
C PRO A 811 -31.44 -43.71 -14.10
N PRO A 812 -31.82 -42.79 -14.99
CA PRO A 812 -32.22 -41.44 -14.63
C PRO A 812 -33.62 -41.39 -14.02
N PRO A 813 -33.89 -40.41 -13.13
CA PRO A 813 -35.22 -40.22 -12.55
C PRO A 813 -36.21 -39.60 -13.54
N LEU A 814 -37.47 -40.02 -13.46
CA LEU A 814 -38.60 -39.54 -14.27
C LEU A 814 -38.98 -38.08 -13.98
N PRO A 815 -39.57 -37.40 -14.94
CA PRO A 815 -39.89 -35.95 -14.82
C PRO A 815 -41.19 -35.72 -14.01
N THR A 816 -41.12 -34.82 -13.06
CA THR A 816 -42.30 -34.26 -12.38
C THR A 816 -42.95 -33.18 -13.22
N VAL A 817 -44.24 -33.33 -13.34
CA VAL A 817 -45.18 -32.44 -14.07
C VAL A 817 -45.29 -31.10 -13.31
N SER A 818 -45.01 -30.00 -13.99
CA SER A 818 -45.27 -28.66 -13.50
C SER A 818 -46.62 -28.16 -13.99
N ALA A 819 -47.51 -27.81 -13.06
CA ALA A 819 -48.75 -27.10 -13.35
C ALA A 819 -48.46 -25.60 -13.54
N LYS A 820 -48.94 -25.06 -14.65
CA LYS A 820 -48.98 -23.61 -14.95
C LYS A 820 -50.12 -22.94 -14.18
N PRO A 821 -49.96 -21.72 -13.66
CA PRO A 821 -51.05 -20.83 -13.35
C PRO A 821 -51.37 -19.93 -14.56
N GLY A 822 -52.65 -19.78 -14.84
CA GLY A 822 -53.17 -19.06 -15.96
C GLY A 822 -53.09 -17.53 -15.88
N VAL A 823 -53.05 -16.98 -17.05
CA VAL A 823 -53.16 -15.56 -17.37
C VAL A 823 -54.59 -15.14 -17.22
N ILE A 824 -54.91 -14.07 -16.50
CA ILE A 824 -56.15 -13.31 -16.58
C ILE A 824 -55.81 -11.97 -17.21
N THR A 825 -56.26 -11.82 -18.42
CA THR A 825 -56.41 -10.53 -19.12
C THR A 825 -57.73 -9.88 -18.64
N ILE A 826 -57.67 -8.60 -18.34
CA ILE A 826 -58.88 -7.73 -18.29
C ILE A 826 -58.60 -6.53 -19.19
N ASP A 827 -59.54 -6.37 -20.15
CA ASP A 827 -59.57 -5.36 -21.17
C ASP A 827 -60.00 -3.96 -20.64
N HIS A 828 -59.67 -3.02 -21.49
CA HIS A 828 -60.05 -1.62 -21.52
C HIS A 828 -61.55 -1.33 -21.27
N ASP A 829 -61.87 -0.16 -20.76
CA ASP A 829 -62.57 0.90 -21.51
C ASP A 829 -62.68 2.18 -20.68
N ASP A 830 -62.29 3.26 -21.31
CA ASP A 830 -62.88 4.56 -21.60
C ASP A 830 -63.50 5.47 -20.51
N ASP A 831 -63.10 6.72 -20.66
CA ASP A 831 -63.82 7.98 -20.65
C ASP A 831 -63.69 8.96 -19.47
N LEU A 832 -63.02 10.10 -19.88
CA LEU A 832 -63.39 11.51 -19.71
C LEU A 832 -63.62 12.10 -18.30
N GLU A 833 -62.95 13.11 -17.91
CA GLU A 833 -63.25 14.54 -17.93
C GLU A 833 -62.42 15.34 -16.89
N ASP A 834 -62.02 16.49 -17.31
CA ASP A 834 -61.52 17.69 -16.70
C ASP A 834 -61.76 17.93 -15.19
N GLY A 835 -60.71 18.36 -14.48
CA GLY A 835 -60.86 18.99 -13.18
C GLY A 835 -59.53 19.27 -12.52
N ASP A 836 -59.06 20.52 -12.58
CA ASP A 836 -57.90 20.99 -11.83
C ASP A 836 -57.94 20.59 -10.36
N PRO A 837 -56.93 19.96 -9.79
CA PRO A 837 -56.85 19.82 -8.35
C PRO A 837 -56.04 20.96 -7.74
N ILE A 838 -56.70 21.68 -6.89
CA ILE A 838 -56.18 22.58 -5.88
C ILE A 838 -55.07 21.86 -5.11
N VAL A 839 -53.85 22.36 -5.22
CA VAL A 839 -52.69 21.89 -4.44
C VAL A 839 -52.88 22.33 -2.97
N LEU A 840 -53.36 21.42 -2.14
CA LEU A 840 -53.22 21.53 -0.70
C LEU A 840 -51.81 21.05 -0.31
N LEU A 841 -50.96 21.99 0.07
CA LEU A 841 -49.69 21.72 0.73
C LEU A 841 -49.96 20.95 2.04
N PRO A 842 -49.31 19.81 2.28
CA PRO A 842 -49.40 19.16 3.58
C PRO A 842 -48.68 20.02 4.61
N THR A 843 -49.38 20.41 5.65
CA THR A 843 -48.84 20.98 6.89
C THR A 843 -47.84 20.03 7.47
N VAL A 844 -46.59 20.47 7.59
CA VAL A 844 -45.49 19.79 8.27
C VAL A 844 -45.88 19.59 9.73
N PRO A 845 -45.93 18.37 10.26
CA PRO A 845 -46.03 18.17 11.70
C PRO A 845 -44.78 18.71 12.34
N ASN A 846 -44.99 19.53 13.37
CA ASN A 846 -43.97 20.07 14.26
C ASN A 846 -43.11 18.92 14.80
N GLN A 847 -41.97 18.65 14.17
CA GLN A 847 -40.98 17.73 14.71
C GLN A 847 -40.41 18.41 15.96
N LYS A 848 -40.72 17.85 17.10
CA LYS A 848 -39.98 18.04 18.33
C LYS A 848 -38.49 17.99 17.98
N LYS A 849 -37.77 19.07 18.29
CA LYS A 849 -36.32 19.15 18.22
C LYS A 849 -35.73 17.90 18.86
N ASN A 850 -35.30 16.93 18.05
CA ASN A 850 -34.42 15.88 18.51
C ASN A 850 -33.08 16.56 18.84
N LYS A 851 -32.86 16.79 20.11
CA LYS A 851 -31.54 17.13 20.65
C LYS A 851 -30.61 16.01 20.21
N ALA A 852 -29.54 16.37 19.53
CA ALA A 852 -28.38 15.49 19.37
C ALA A 852 -28.04 14.92 20.77
N PRO A 853 -27.76 13.60 20.88
CA PRO A 853 -27.44 13.02 22.16
C PRO A 853 -26.24 13.79 22.73
N PRO A 854 -26.30 14.25 23.99
CA PRO A 854 -25.19 14.97 24.62
C PRO A 854 -24.02 13.99 24.71
N TYR A 855 -22.84 14.47 24.32
CA TYR A 855 -21.56 13.93 24.80
C TYR A 855 -21.69 13.84 26.32
N ILE A 856 -21.67 12.64 26.90
CA ILE A 856 -21.97 12.40 28.31
C ILE A 856 -20.92 13.13 29.14
N PRO A 857 -21.26 14.20 29.85
CA PRO A 857 -20.37 14.70 30.88
C PRO A 857 -20.33 13.64 31.98
N VAL A 858 -19.13 13.23 32.35
CA VAL A 858 -18.85 12.35 33.50
C VAL A 858 -19.73 12.73 34.64
N ARG A 859 -20.69 11.86 35.01
CA ARG A 859 -21.41 12.00 36.28
C ARG A 859 -20.37 12.05 37.38
N LYS A 860 -20.27 13.19 38.11
CA LYS A 860 -19.53 13.31 39.34
C LYS A 860 -19.98 12.18 40.26
N LEU A 861 -19.16 11.19 40.46
CA LEU A 861 -19.29 10.21 41.51
C LEU A 861 -19.20 11.01 42.81
N LYS A 862 -20.31 11.05 43.59
CA LYS A 862 -20.34 11.58 44.93
C LYS A 862 -19.28 10.83 45.75
N SER A 863 -18.26 11.52 46.18
CA SER A 863 -17.33 11.07 47.21
C SER A 863 -18.13 10.83 48.49
N ASN A 864 -18.38 9.55 48.81
CA ASN A 864 -18.81 9.20 50.15
C ASN A 864 -17.63 9.49 51.11
N ALA A 865 -17.76 10.52 51.88
CA ALA A 865 -16.89 10.82 52.98
C ALA A 865 -16.92 9.66 53.99
N LEU A 866 -15.82 8.92 54.06
CA LEU A 866 -15.53 8.01 55.17
C LEU A 866 -15.12 8.90 56.36
N GLY A 867 -16.02 8.93 57.37
CA GLY A 867 -15.82 9.62 58.61
C GLY A 867 -14.60 9.06 59.36
N THR A 868 -13.78 9.97 59.80
CA THR A 868 -12.78 9.76 60.87
C THR A 868 -13.44 9.31 62.17
N ARG A 869 -13.04 8.16 62.67
CA ARG A 869 -13.06 7.87 64.12
C ARG A 869 -11.75 7.21 64.49
N ARG A 870 -11.00 7.97 65.32
CA ARG A 870 -9.90 7.66 66.25
C ARG A 870 -8.79 6.75 65.72
#